data_d45f60a1c338039cbb49ad42ed63d158
#
_entry.id   d45f60a1c338039cbb49ad42ed63d158
#
_cell.length_a   1.000
_cell.length_b   1.000
_cell.length_c   1.000
_cell.angle_alpha   90.00
_cell.angle_beta   90.00
_cell.angle_gamma   90.00
#
_symmetry.space_group_name_H-M   'P 1'
#
loop_
_entity.id
_entity.type
_entity.pdbx_description
1 polymer ?
#
loop_
_entity_poly.entity_id
_entity_poly.type
_entity_poly.pdbx_seq_one_letter_code
_entity_poly.pdbx_strand_id
1 'polypeptide(L)'
;MKTESQKSLPKLQGRARRLRVAHTLVLLLALAVSPTRAHIVPPENLHPVAESYRRASFILNVIPIAWDQVDSDLVALANYWREIDAPAADNFLKDARAIIAKATVKSDPEKGIEPMPRRQAAAQVFELSTRVIPVLVRHHLKETEKKLGDRVAALTELKKAQGIWQAFEDTLSVVDPEAYRAQGMAWLQMASALGTPGLLGAGTVPPERENFRKQAQVVLDYLDGSYGKEFRAVEGKRLAPAPVRSPTFNKEAKLPLRLPPGANINKQLPRPRQILNMTARGVDESETALIALGDMAFDSAEIFGEPARSLGINCNTCHNKSITNPQFFIPGLSVRPGGADITGSFFAGQLNNGHFDPLDIPDLRGIRFLAPYGKNGRFESLRDFTRFAIVNEFNGEEPDPMLVDAIVAYMNEFDFLPNRYLNRDGTLNKDASAEARRGEKIFTKPFPQMNGMSCATCHIPSANFVDHKRHDIGTVKGAEEYSRDGALKTQTLLGIKHTPPYFHDGSQATLRDVSEYFNKYYKLELSAKELADLTAYVETVGDGIDPMEDTIYVLEAELEEFSFFISTFEFLDEKNKPALMGITFRTIAAEIRAHKWDLQDQAHLPVLDKMAELMDQADAACKKDDRATIRKLVAEYRETYEKNKEVLK
;
A
#
# COMPACT_ATOMS: atom_id res chain seq x y z
N MET A 1 -18.90 -84.75 2.26
CA MET A 1 -18.46 -84.34 3.58
C MET A 1 -17.84 -82.91 3.38
N LYS A 2 -18.63 -81.97 3.54
CA LYS A 2 -18.65 -80.81 4.44
C LYS A 2 -17.31 -80.10 4.59
N THR A 3 -17.20 -78.86 4.04
CA THR A 3 -16.40 -77.78 4.57
C THR A 3 -17.18 -76.47 4.41
N GLU A 4 -17.34 -75.78 5.52
CA GLU A 4 -18.05 -74.58 5.66
C GLU A 4 -17.23 -73.37 5.17
N SER A 5 -17.93 -72.45 4.58
CA SER A 5 -17.41 -71.19 4.07
C SER A 5 -17.31 -70.12 5.18
N GLN A 6 -16.14 -69.53 5.30
CA GLN A 6 -15.94 -68.29 6.07
C GLN A 6 -16.42 -67.11 5.24
N LYS A 7 -17.39 -66.36 5.76
CA LYS A 7 -17.80 -65.05 5.24
C LYS A 7 -16.89 -63.97 5.81
N SER A 8 -16.13 -63.34 4.97
CA SER A 8 -15.29 -62.19 5.26
C SER A 8 -16.10 -60.89 5.35
N LEU A 9 -15.85 -60.11 6.37
CA LEU A 9 -16.31 -58.74 6.56
C LEU A 9 -15.54 -57.75 5.65
N PRO A 10 -16.21 -56.98 4.81
CA PRO A 10 -15.62 -55.80 4.23
C PRO A 10 -16.57 -54.60 4.23
N LYS A 11 -16.81 -53.96 5.37
CA LYS A 11 -17.57 -52.67 5.38
C LYS A 11 -17.08 -51.63 6.36
N LEU A 12 -16.03 -51.85 7.11
CA LEU A 12 -15.52 -50.83 8.07
C LEU A 12 -14.30 -50.01 7.58
N GLN A 13 -13.55 -50.49 6.60
CA GLN A 13 -12.37 -49.77 6.08
C GLN A 13 -12.76 -48.59 5.15
N GLY A 14 -13.91 -48.61 4.50
CA GLY A 14 -14.34 -47.53 3.61
C GLY A 14 -14.81 -46.25 4.32
N ARG A 15 -15.36 -46.36 5.54
CA ARG A 15 -15.79 -45.20 6.31
C ARG A 15 -14.62 -44.45 6.97
N ALA A 16 -13.63 -45.16 7.49
CA ALA A 16 -12.44 -44.55 8.05
C ALA A 16 -11.59 -43.85 6.98
N ARG A 17 -11.55 -44.37 5.74
CA ARG A 17 -10.84 -43.70 4.64
C ARG A 17 -11.54 -42.44 4.13
N ARG A 18 -12.90 -42.44 4.08
CA ARG A 18 -13.69 -41.27 3.71
C ARG A 18 -13.63 -40.16 4.79
N LEU A 19 -13.59 -40.50 6.08
CA LEU A 19 -13.38 -39.51 7.14
C LEU A 19 -11.96 -38.91 7.09
N ARG A 20 -10.92 -39.74 6.85
CA ARG A 20 -9.54 -39.21 6.70
C ARG A 20 -9.38 -38.32 5.47
N VAL A 21 -10.00 -38.64 4.36
CA VAL A 21 -9.97 -37.79 3.15
C VAL A 21 -10.75 -36.49 3.38
N ALA A 22 -11.89 -36.54 4.08
CA ALA A 22 -12.65 -35.33 4.42
C ALA A 22 -11.89 -34.41 5.42
N HIS A 23 -11.21 -34.98 6.42
CA HIS A 23 -10.37 -34.22 7.34
C HIS A 23 -9.12 -33.68 6.65
N THR A 24 -8.50 -34.40 5.74
CA THR A 24 -7.35 -33.93 4.95
C THR A 24 -7.77 -32.86 3.96
N LEU A 25 -8.97 -32.94 3.36
CA LEU A 25 -9.50 -31.88 2.48
C LEU A 25 -9.87 -30.61 3.25
N VAL A 26 -10.42 -30.73 4.47
CA VAL A 26 -10.72 -29.59 5.33
C VAL A 26 -9.43 -28.96 5.87
N LEU A 27 -8.39 -29.76 6.21
CA LEU A 27 -7.06 -29.24 6.56
C LEU A 27 -6.35 -28.60 5.34
N LEU A 28 -6.47 -29.20 4.15
CA LEU A 28 -5.91 -28.64 2.92
C LEU A 28 -6.66 -27.38 2.45
N LEU A 29 -7.97 -27.28 2.69
CA LEU A 29 -8.73 -26.06 2.47
C LEU A 29 -8.42 -24.97 3.52
N ALA A 30 -8.08 -25.36 4.76
CA ALA A 30 -7.60 -24.43 5.79
C ALA A 30 -6.15 -23.98 5.52
N LEU A 31 -5.33 -24.82 4.87
CA LEU A 31 -3.96 -24.47 4.45
C LEU A 31 -3.92 -23.73 3.09
N ALA A 32 -5.00 -23.78 2.31
CA ALA A 32 -5.13 -23.01 1.06
C ALA A 32 -5.71 -21.61 1.25
N VAL A 33 -6.07 -21.23 2.48
CA VAL A 33 -6.29 -19.82 2.83
C VAL A 33 -4.92 -19.21 3.04
N SER A 34 -4.34 -18.71 1.95
CA SER A 34 -3.09 -17.97 1.97
C SER A 34 -3.12 -16.92 3.08
N PRO A 35 -2.08 -16.81 3.94
CA PRO A 35 -2.00 -15.79 4.98
C PRO A 35 -2.06 -14.36 4.44
N THR A 36 -1.98 -14.17 3.13
CA THR A 36 -2.10 -12.88 2.44
C THR A 36 -3.48 -12.23 2.48
N ARG A 37 -4.53 -12.89 3.00
CA ARG A 37 -5.84 -12.28 3.21
C ARG A 37 -6.07 -11.74 4.63
N ALA A 38 -5.18 -12.03 5.56
CA ALA A 38 -5.29 -11.53 6.94
C ALA A 38 -4.97 -10.03 7.07
N HIS A 39 -4.32 -9.43 6.05
CA HIS A 39 -3.79 -8.08 6.12
C HIS A 39 -4.70 -6.98 5.53
N ILE A 40 -5.86 -7.34 5.00
CA ILE A 40 -6.80 -6.35 4.45
C ILE A 40 -8.13 -6.54 5.17
N VAL A 41 -8.18 -6.14 6.42
CA VAL A 41 -9.45 -5.83 7.07
C VAL A 41 -9.79 -4.41 6.63
N PRO A 42 -10.91 -4.19 5.92
CA PRO A 42 -11.37 -2.85 5.61
C PRO A 42 -11.43 -2.02 6.89
N PRO A 43 -11.08 -0.72 6.86
CA PRO A 43 -11.08 0.15 8.06
C PRO A 43 -12.39 0.10 8.83
N GLU A 44 -13.50 -0.01 8.14
CA GLU A 44 -14.83 -0.18 8.74
C GLU A 44 -15.01 -1.43 9.60
N ASN A 45 -14.10 -2.40 9.48
CA ASN A 45 -14.09 -3.64 10.25
C ASN A 45 -12.96 -3.70 11.30
N LEU A 46 -12.10 -2.69 11.34
CA LEU A 46 -11.06 -2.62 12.36
C LEU A 46 -11.68 -2.26 13.71
N HIS A 47 -11.23 -2.94 14.77
CA HIS A 47 -11.67 -2.57 16.11
C HIS A 47 -11.17 -1.15 16.45
N PRO A 48 -12.00 -0.23 16.99
CA PRO A 48 -11.62 1.16 17.22
C PRO A 48 -10.34 1.33 18.04
N VAL A 49 -10.10 0.44 19.01
CA VAL A 49 -8.85 0.39 19.80
C VAL A 49 -7.64 0.12 18.92
N ALA A 50 -7.74 -0.87 18.02
CA ALA A 50 -6.65 -1.22 17.12
C ALA A 50 -6.36 -0.09 16.12
N GLU A 51 -7.40 0.54 15.61
CA GLU A 51 -7.28 1.69 14.71
C GLU A 51 -6.57 2.87 15.41
N SER A 52 -7.06 3.29 16.57
CA SER A 52 -6.47 4.41 17.32
C SER A 52 -5.03 4.12 17.75
N TYR A 53 -4.74 2.89 18.21
CA TYR A 53 -3.38 2.48 18.55
C TYR A 53 -2.44 2.55 17.35
N ARG A 54 -2.84 2.00 16.22
CA ARG A 54 -2.03 2.01 14.99
C ARG A 54 -1.75 3.44 14.52
N ARG A 55 -2.78 4.28 14.48
CA ARG A 55 -2.64 5.69 14.07
C ARG A 55 -1.72 6.45 15.02
N ALA A 56 -1.92 6.35 16.33
CA ALA A 56 -1.01 6.97 17.31
C ALA A 56 0.44 6.47 17.14
N SER A 57 0.64 5.17 16.94
CA SER A 57 1.96 4.56 16.75
C SER A 57 2.68 5.13 15.52
N PHE A 58 1.98 5.34 14.42
CA PHE A 58 2.55 5.93 13.21
C PHE A 58 2.90 7.41 13.41
N ILE A 59 1.98 8.19 14.00
CA ILE A 59 2.19 9.62 14.23
C ILE A 59 3.40 9.85 15.16
N LEU A 60 3.62 8.99 16.14
CA LEU A 60 4.78 9.06 17.03
C LEU A 60 6.12 8.84 16.31
N ASN A 61 6.12 8.24 15.12
CA ASN A 61 7.30 8.06 14.29
C ASN A 61 7.51 9.16 13.23
N VAL A 62 6.59 10.11 13.13
CA VAL A 62 6.65 11.23 12.17
C VAL A 62 7.36 12.44 12.77
N ILE A 63 8.08 13.21 11.95
CA ILE A 63 8.73 14.46 12.36
C ILE A 63 8.25 15.61 11.45
N PRO A 64 7.62 16.66 12.03
CA PRO A 64 7.31 16.88 13.45
C PRO A 64 6.14 16.00 13.93
N ILE A 65 6.17 15.60 15.20
CA ILE A 65 5.09 14.82 15.80
C ILE A 65 3.85 15.71 15.98
N ALA A 66 2.71 15.27 15.42
CA ALA A 66 1.41 15.92 15.61
C ALA A 66 0.80 15.50 16.97
N TRP A 67 1.28 16.13 18.06
CA TRP A 67 0.90 15.75 19.43
C TRP A 67 -0.59 15.84 19.71
N ASP A 68 -1.30 16.78 19.10
CA ASP A 68 -2.76 16.92 19.27
C ASP A 68 -3.49 15.71 18.71
N GLN A 69 -3.03 15.18 17.57
CA GLN A 69 -3.59 13.98 16.97
C GLN A 69 -3.27 12.75 17.81
N VAL A 70 -2.04 12.65 18.32
CA VAL A 70 -1.65 11.58 19.28
C VAL A 70 -2.57 11.62 20.50
N ASP A 71 -2.77 12.78 21.14
CA ASP A 71 -3.67 12.92 22.30
C ASP A 71 -5.10 12.49 21.97
N SER A 72 -5.61 12.85 20.79
CA SER A 72 -6.94 12.43 20.33
C SER A 72 -7.07 10.89 20.26
N ASP A 73 -6.07 10.23 19.72
CA ASP A 73 -6.05 8.76 19.62
C ASP A 73 -5.90 8.08 20.99
N LEU A 74 -5.09 8.67 21.88
CA LEU A 74 -4.96 8.18 23.26
C LEU A 74 -6.26 8.37 24.05
N VAL A 75 -7.01 9.44 23.80
CA VAL A 75 -8.35 9.65 24.38
C VAL A 75 -9.31 8.56 23.90
N ALA A 76 -9.28 8.20 22.62
CA ALA A 76 -10.12 7.13 22.09
C ALA A 76 -9.80 5.77 22.74
N LEU A 77 -8.51 5.44 22.91
CA LEU A 77 -8.05 4.27 23.65
C LEU A 77 -8.54 4.29 25.11
N ALA A 78 -8.36 5.40 25.80
CA ALA A 78 -8.76 5.58 27.19
C ALA A 78 -10.27 5.49 27.36
N ASN A 79 -11.06 6.02 26.43
CA ASN A 79 -12.53 5.95 26.51
C ASN A 79 -13.03 4.52 26.43
N TYR A 80 -12.45 3.70 25.55
CA TYR A 80 -12.80 2.27 25.50
C TYR A 80 -12.39 1.55 26.79
N TRP A 81 -11.18 1.80 27.29
CA TRP A 81 -10.68 1.18 28.52
C TRP A 81 -11.46 1.62 29.76
N ARG A 82 -11.95 2.86 29.79
CA ARG A 82 -12.72 3.41 30.93
C ARG A 82 -14.02 2.64 31.20
N GLU A 83 -14.61 2.03 30.18
CA GLU A 83 -15.76 1.15 30.36
C GLU A 83 -15.43 -0.14 31.13
N ILE A 84 -14.15 -0.51 31.19
CA ILE A 84 -13.64 -1.72 31.84
C ILE A 84 -12.98 -1.38 33.17
N ASP A 85 -12.11 -0.38 33.20
CA ASP A 85 -11.34 0.08 34.37
C ASP A 85 -11.08 1.59 34.26
N ALA A 86 -12.00 2.39 34.78
CA ALA A 86 -11.93 3.85 34.70
C ALA A 86 -10.68 4.43 35.39
N PRO A 87 -10.29 4.01 36.61
CA PRO A 87 -9.08 4.51 37.24
C PRO A 87 -7.79 4.25 36.45
N ALA A 88 -7.66 3.06 35.86
CA ALA A 88 -6.51 2.69 35.05
C ALA A 88 -6.46 3.52 33.75
N ALA A 89 -7.58 3.71 33.08
CA ALA A 89 -7.68 4.52 31.86
C ALA A 89 -7.35 5.99 32.12
N ASP A 90 -7.84 6.55 33.23
CA ASP A 90 -7.56 7.95 33.60
C ASP A 90 -6.09 8.17 33.99
N ASN A 91 -5.48 7.20 34.67
CA ASN A 91 -4.04 7.24 34.97
C ASN A 91 -3.20 7.16 33.69
N PHE A 92 -3.54 6.24 32.77
CA PHE A 92 -2.88 6.14 31.48
C PHE A 92 -2.88 7.47 30.72
N LEU A 93 -4.05 8.09 30.58
CA LEU A 93 -4.18 9.35 29.86
C LEU A 93 -3.43 10.51 30.56
N LYS A 94 -3.48 10.55 31.90
CA LYS A 94 -2.71 11.53 32.70
C LYS A 94 -1.21 11.39 32.48
N ASP A 95 -0.69 10.16 32.52
CA ASP A 95 0.74 9.89 32.36
C ASP A 95 1.20 10.22 30.92
N ALA A 96 0.45 9.83 29.92
CA ALA A 96 0.74 10.16 28.53
C ALA A 96 0.77 11.69 28.29
N ARG A 97 -0.23 12.41 28.78
CA ARG A 97 -0.29 13.88 28.68
C ARG A 97 0.85 14.57 29.44
N ALA A 98 1.28 14.03 30.56
CA ALA A 98 2.43 14.55 31.29
C ALA A 98 3.73 14.44 30.48
N ILE A 99 3.90 13.35 29.70
CA ILE A 99 5.05 13.17 28.79
C ILE A 99 4.94 14.17 27.61
N ILE A 100 3.78 14.28 26.98
CA ILE A 100 3.52 15.22 25.88
C ILE A 100 3.81 16.66 26.31
N ALA A 101 3.34 17.05 27.48
CA ALA A 101 3.58 18.38 28.03
C ALA A 101 5.07 18.70 28.20
N LYS A 102 5.89 17.70 28.65
CA LYS A 102 7.34 17.86 28.75
C LYS A 102 8.02 17.99 27.38
N ALA A 103 7.48 17.38 26.34
CA ALA A 103 8.04 17.44 24.99
C ALA A 103 7.66 18.74 24.25
N THR A 104 6.53 19.35 24.63
CA THR A 104 5.97 20.54 23.97
C THR A 104 6.22 21.85 24.71
N VAL A 105 6.83 21.81 25.90
CA VAL A 105 7.20 23.01 26.66
C VAL A 105 8.18 23.86 25.84
N LYS A 106 8.00 25.18 25.89
CA LYS A 106 8.95 26.11 25.26
C LYS A 106 10.24 26.13 26.06
N SER A 107 11.38 26.05 25.36
CA SER A 107 12.69 26.18 25.99
C SER A 107 12.82 27.56 26.64
N ASP A 108 13.30 27.61 27.87
CA ASP A 108 13.62 28.85 28.62
C ASP A 108 14.95 28.59 29.36
N PRO A 109 16.10 28.80 28.68
CA PRO A 109 17.42 28.55 29.26
C PRO A 109 17.71 29.32 30.54
N GLU A 110 17.10 30.54 30.68
CA GLU A 110 17.29 31.36 31.87
C GLU A 110 16.66 30.75 33.12
N LYS A 111 15.60 29.97 32.92
CA LYS A 111 14.92 29.21 34.00
C LYS A 111 15.34 27.72 34.04
N GLY A 112 16.28 27.31 33.19
CA GLY A 112 16.71 25.93 33.10
C GLY A 112 15.62 24.99 32.57
N ILE A 113 14.67 25.49 31.76
CA ILE A 113 13.60 24.71 31.16
C ILE A 113 14.04 24.26 29.78
N GLU A 114 14.27 22.94 29.65
CA GLU A 114 14.53 22.31 28.35
C GLU A 114 13.43 21.30 28.04
N PRO A 115 12.89 21.28 26.80
CA PRO A 115 11.91 20.30 26.41
C PRO A 115 12.54 18.90 26.37
N MET A 116 11.75 17.90 26.77
CA MET A 116 12.16 16.51 26.60
C MET A 116 12.43 16.23 25.10
N PRO A 117 13.52 15.53 24.74
CA PRO A 117 13.78 15.14 23.36
C PRO A 117 12.56 14.42 22.75
N ARG A 118 12.11 14.86 21.59
CA ARG A 118 10.86 14.38 20.96
C ARG A 118 10.83 12.88 20.77
N ARG A 119 11.96 12.26 20.36
CA ARG A 119 12.07 10.80 20.21
C ARG A 119 11.93 10.07 21.55
N GLN A 120 12.46 10.62 22.63
CA GLN A 120 12.32 10.06 23.95
C GLN A 120 10.86 10.11 24.42
N ALA A 121 10.19 11.24 24.21
CA ALA A 121 8.77 11.38 24.53
C ALA A 121 7.91 10.40 23.70
N ALA A 122 8.17 10.33 22.40
CA ALA A 122 7.47 9.40 21.52
C ALA A 122 7.61 7.95 21.96
N ALA A 123 8.83 7.53 22.32
CA ALA A 123 9.08 6.18 22.83
C ALA A 123 8.31 5.88 24.12
N GLN A 124 8.26 6.84 25.04
CA GLN A 124 7.52 6.68 26.31
C GLN A 124 6.01 6.61 26.10
N VAL A 125 5.45 7.48 25.25
CA VAL A 125 4.02 7.46 24.91
C VAL A 125 3.67 6.17 24.17
N PHE A 126 4.51 5.72 23.25
CA PHE A 126 4.34 4.46 22.55
C PHE A 126 4.31 3.27 23.51
N GLU A 127 5.27 3.23 24.48
CA GLU A 127 5.31 2.17 25.49
C GLU A 127 4.03 2.14 26.35
N LEU A 128 3.52 3.30 26.77
CA LEU A 128 2.26 3.39 27.51
C LEU A 128 1.08 2.86 26.67
N SER A 129 0.98 3.27 25.42
CA SER A 129 -0.09 2.83 24.51
C SER A 129 -0.06 1.33 24.27
N THR A 130 1.13 0.78 24.08
CA THR A 130 1.33 -0.65 23.87
C THR A 130 0.83 -1.48 25.06
N ARG A 131 0.95 -0.94 26.29
CA ARG A 131 0.46 -1.61 27.52
C ARG A 131 -1.06 -1.77 27.58
N VAL A 132 -1.81 -0.94 26.89
CA VAL A 132 -3.28 -1.00 26.89
C VAL A 132 -3.75 -2.28 26.18
N ILE A 133 -3.13 -2.66 25.08
CA ILE A 133 -3.59 -3.74 24.21
C ILE A 133 -3.64 -5.10 24.93
N PRO A 134 -2.56 -5.60 25.59
CA PRO A 134 -2.61 -6.86 26.34
C PRO A 134 -3.66 -6.87 27.46
N VAL A 135 -3.87 -5.74 28.13
CA VAL A 135 -4.86 -5.63 29.21
C VAL A 135 -6.26 -5.86 28.67
N LEU A 136 -6.60 -5.18 27.55
CA LEU A 136 -7.91 -5.30 26.94
C LEU A 136 -8.15 -6.68 26.32
N VAL A 137 -7.15 -7.25 25.63
CA VAL A 137 -7.23 -8.62 25.10
C VAL A 137 -7.49 -9.62 26.23
N ARG A 138 -6.75 -9.53 27.33
CA ARG A 138 -6.93 -10.39 28.51
C ARG A 138 -8.33 -10.26 29.10
N HIS A 139 -8.85 -9.05 29.20
CA HIS A 139 -10.20 -8.81 29.69
C HIS A 139 -11.23 -9.57 28.84
N HIS A 140 -11.22 -9.36 27.54
CA HIS A 140 -12.21 -9.99 26.64
C HIS A 140 -12.05 -11.51 26.53
N LEU A 141 -10.83 -12.05 26.62
CA LEU A 141 -10.63 -13.50 26.70
C LEU A 141 -11.22 -14.09 28.00
N LYS A 142 -11.10 -13.40 29.15
CA LYS A 142 -11.75 -13.80 30.38
C LYS A 142 -13.29 -13.73 30.28
N GLU A 143 -13.81 -12.68 29.67
CA GLU A 143 -15.25 -12.55 29.42
C GLU A 143 -15.76 -13.62 28.45
N THR A 144 -15.00 -13.98 27.42
CA THR A 144 -15.32 -15.11 26.53
C THR A 144 -15.44 -16.41 27.33
N GLU A 145 -14.48 -16.69 28.20
CA GLU A 145 -14.48 -17.91 29.02
C GLU A 145 -15.68 -17.98 29.95
N LYS A 146 -16.06 -16.86 30.58
CA LYS A 146 -17.25 -16.80 31.45
C LYS A 146 -18.53 -17.11 30.68
N LYS A 147 -18.57 -16.72 29.40
CA LYS A 147 -19.75 -16.84 28.52
C LYS A 147 -19.76 -18.12 27.66
N LEU A 148 -18.90 -19.11 27.92
CA LEU A 148 -18.82 -20.34 27.11
C LEU A 148 -20.16 -21.14 27.05
N GLY A 149 -21.07 -20.94 28.00
CA GLY A 149 -22.43 -21.52 27.98
C GLY A 149 -23.37 -20.86 26.97
N ASP A 150 -23.06 -19.65 26.53
CA ASP A 150 -23.76 -18.92 25.48
C ASP A 150 -22.79 -18.62 24.33
N ARG A 151 -22.84 -19.45 23.30
CA ARG A 151 -21.92 -19.38 22.18
C ARG A 151 -21.92 -18.02 21.46
N VAL A 152 -23.08 -17.38 21.34
CA VAL A 152 -23.20 -16.09 20.65
C VAL A 152 -22.52 -15.00 21.45
N ALA A 153 -22.78 -14.96 22.75
CA ALA A 153 -22.15 -14.03 23.66
C ALA A 153 -20.63 -14.28 23.77
N ALA A 154 -20.20 -15.54 23.85
CA ALA A 154 -18.78 -15.90 23.87
C ALA A 154 -18.06 -15.52 22.57
N LEU A 155 -18.67 -15.78 21.41
CA LEU A 155 -18.10 -15.41 20.11
C LEU A 155 -17.99 -13.89 19.95
N THR A 156 -18.94 -13.14 20.48
CA THR A 156 -18.91 -11.66 20.47
C THR A 156 -17.71 -11.14 21.25
N GLU A 157 -17.45 -11.67 22.45
CA GLU A 157 -16.29 -11.27 23.24
C GLU A 157 -14.97 -11.73 22.62
N LEU A 158 -14.93 -12.94 22.04
CA LEU A 158 -13.75 -13.45 21.34
C LEU A 158 -13.39 -12.56 20.14
N LYS A 159 -14.37 -12.10 19.36
CA LYS A 159 -14.15 -11.16 18.26
C LYS A 159 -13.61 -9.81 18.72
N LYS A 160 -14.07 -9.30 19.87
CA LYS A 160 -13.49 -8.08 20.46
C LYS A 160 -12.04 -8.30 20.83
N ALA A 161 -11.71 -9.40 21.53
CA ALA A 161 -10.34 -9.73 21.89
C ALA A 161 -9.44 -9.84 20.66
N GLN A 162 -9.87 -10.54 19.62
CA GLN A 162 -9.13 -10.69 18.37
C GLN A 162 -8.98 -9.37 17.62
N GLY A 163 -10.05 -8.57 17.54
CA GLY A 163 -10.03 -7.25 16.90
C GLY A 163 -9.05 -6.28 17.59
N ILE A 164 -8.94 -6.34 18.92
CA ILE A 164 -7.96 -5.54 19.67
C ILE A 164 -6.54 -6.08 19.45
N TRP A 165 -6.34 -7.40 19.45
CA TRP A 165 -5.06 -8.03 19.15
C TRP A 165 -4.53 -7.66 17.76
N GLN A 166 -5.40 -7.42 16.79
CA GLN A 166 -5.02 -6.95 15.46
C GLN A 166 -4.24 -5.63 15.47
N ALA A 167 -4.23 -4.89 16.58
CA ALA A 167 -3.34 -3.75 16.77
C ALA A 167 -1.87 -4.10 16.51
N PHE A 168 -1.46 -5.33 16.78
CA PHE A 168 -0.10 -5.83 16.61
C PHE A 168 0.11 -6.68 15.37
N GLU A 169 -0.95 -7.04 14.67
CA GLU A 169 -0.93 -8.05 13.62
C GLU A 169 0.10 -7.76 12.52
N ASP A 170 0.12 -6.53 12.01
CA ASP A 170 1.03 -6.15 10.92
C ASP A 170 2.49 -6.21 11.36
N THR A 171 2.79 -5.66 12.54
CA THR A 171 4.14 -5.69 13.09
C THR A 171 4.59 -7.12 13.37
N LEU A 172 3.71 -7.93 13.99
CA LEU A 172 4.01 -9.31 14.34
C LEU A 172 4.26 -10.18 13.12
N SER A 173 3.48 -10.00 12.06
CA SER A 173 3.62 -10.76 10.81
C SER A 173 4.99 -10.58 10.15
N VAL A 174 5.64 -9.44 10.40
CA VAL A 174 6.95 -9.07 9.84
C VAL A 174 8.09 -9.43 10.79
N VAL A 175 7.95 -9.04 12.07
CA VAL A 175 9.02 -9.16 13.07
C VAL A 175 9.17 -10.60 13.55
N ASP A 176 8.07 -11.33 13.68
CA ASP A 176 8.04 -12.71 14.15
C ASP A 176 6.96 -13.53 13.40
N PRO A 177 7.21 -13.90 12.13
CA PRO A 177 6.24 -14.65 11.32
C PRO A 177 5.88 -16.02 11.90
N GLU A 178 6.75 -16.62 12.70
CA GLU A 178 6.51 -17.91 13.36
C GLU A 178 5.50 -17.75 14.50
N ALA A 179 5.72 -16.77 15.37
CA ALA A 179 4.77 -16.42 16.43
C ALA A 179 3.43 -15.95 15.85
N TYR A 180 3.43 -15.18 14.76
CA TYR A 180 2.22 -14.78 14.06
C TYR A 180 1.38 -15.97 13.64
N ARG A 181 1.99 -16.98 13.02
CA ARG A 181 1.30 -18.22 12.63
C ARG A 181 0.79 -19.00 13.83
N ALA A 182 1.61 -19.12 14.88
CA ALA A 182 1.22 -19.82 16.10
C ALA A 182 0.01 -19.17 16.78
N GLN A 183 0.00 -17.84 16.86
CA GLN A 183 -1.13 -17.10 17.43
C GLN A 183 -2.36 -17.16 16.52
N GLY A 184 -2.21 -17.08 15.19
CA GLY A 184 -3.30 -17.28 14.25
C GLY A 184 -3.99 -18.63 14.43
N MET A 185 -3.20 -19.69 14.65
CA MET A 185 -3.74 -21.02 14.98
C MET A 185 -4.44 -21.04 16.35
N ALA A 186 -3.91 -20.33 17.35
CA ALA A 186 -4.53 -20.25 18.67
C ALA A 186 -5.91 -19.55 18.59
N TRP A 187 -6.04 -18.46 17.82
CA TRP A 187 -7.32 -17.79 17.58
C TRP A 187 -8.35 -18.71 16.91
N LEU A 188 -7.95 -19.48 15.89
CA LEU A 188 -8.81 -20.46 15.23
C LEU A 188 -9.25 -21.57 16.17
N GLN A 189 -8.35 -22.07 17.01
CA GLN A 189 -8.68 -23.11 17.99
C GLN A 189 -9.54 -22.61 19.12
N MET A 190 -9.39 -21.36 19.58
CA MET A 190 -10.30 -20.74 20.53
C MET A 190 -11.71 -20.63 19.96
N ALA A 191 -11.84 -20.21 18.71
CA ALA A 191 -13.15 -20.14 18.03
C ALA A 191 -13.80 -21.53 17.89
N SER A 192 -13.01 -22.55 17.59
CA SER A 192 -13.47 -23.95 17.55
C SER A 192 -13.90 -24.45 18.91
N ALA A 193 -13.17 -24.10 19.97
CA ALA A 193 -13.45 -24.50 21.36
C ALA A 193 -14.77 -23.93 21.93
N LEU A 194 -15.39 -22.96 21.26
CA LEU A 194 -16.73 -22.48 21.60
C LEU A 194 -17.85 -23.49 21.29
N GLY A 195 -17.52 -24.61 20.65
CA GLY A 195 -18.47 -25.61 20.20
C GLY A 195 -19.36 -25.17 19.04
N THR A 196 -20.33 -26.00 18.68
CA THR A 196 -21.29 -25.68 17.61
C THR A 196 -22.71 -26.07 18.03
N PRO A 197 -23.73 -25.31 17.62
CA PRO A 197 -25.12 -25.64 17.94
C PRO A 197 -25.67 -26.85 17.15
N GLY A 198 -24.87 -27.40 16.20
CA GLY A 198 -25.34 -28.42 15.27
C GLY A 198 -26.32 -27.87 14.22
N LEU A 199 -26.57 -28.65 13.19
CA LEU A 199 -27.59 -28.33 12.18
C LEU A 199 -28.93 -28.98 12.60
N LEU A 200 -29.97 -28.19 12.83
CA LEU A 200 -31.30 -28.65 13.26
C LEU A 200 -31.26 -29.50 14.56
N GLY A 201 -30.35 -29.21 15.47
CA GLY A 201 -30.17 -29.91 16.72
C GLY A 201 -29.41 -31.25 16.63
N ALA A 202 -28.98 -31.66 15.45
CA ALA A 202 -28.12 -32.82 15.28
C ALA A 202 -26.65 -32.40 15.16
N GLY A 203 -25.75 -33.06 15.93
CA GLY A 203 -24.32 -32.78 15.90
C GLY A 203 -23.88 -31.59 16.76
N THR A 204 -24.59 -31.27 17.82
CA THR A 204 -24.15 -30.29 18.84
C THR A 204 -22.83 -30.71 19.43
N VAL A 205 -21.84 -29.82 19.39
CA VAL A 205 -20.54 -30.00 20.04
C VAL A 205 -20.48 -29.04 21.23
N PRO A 206 -20.32 -29.57 22.45
CA PRO A 206 -20.21 -28.72 23.65
C PRO A 206 -18.94 -27.87 23.63
N PRO A 207 -18.88 -26.75 24.36
CA PRO A 207 -17.67 -25.95 24.46
C PRO A 207 -16.57 -26.68 25.21
N GLU A 208 -15.34 -26.55 24.74
CA GLU A 208 -14.13 -27.16 25.31
C GLU A 208 -13.35 -26.13 26.13
N ARG A 209 -13.75 -25.90 27.38
CA ARG A 209 -13.17 -24.88 28.26
C ARG A 209 -11.66 -25.00 28.42
N GLU A 210 -11.13 -26.21 28.59
CA GLU A 210 -9.71 -26.42 28.80
C GLU A 210 -8.88 -26.13 27.53
N ASN A 211 -9.39 -26.52 26.38
CA ASN A 211 -8.75 -26.19 25.10
C ASN A 211 -8.78 -24.68 24.88
N PHE A 212 -9.91 -24.02 25.14
CA PHE A 212 -10.00 -22.55 25.07
C PHE A 212 -8.95 -21.88 25.94
N ARG A 213 -8.81 -22.28 27.22
CA ARG A 213 -7.79 -21.73 28.14
C ARG A 213 -6.37 -21.92 27.64
N LYS A 214 -6.07 -23.12 27.17
CA LYS A 214 -4.75 -23.44 26.61
C LYS A 214 -4.40 -22.52 25.45
N GLN A 215 -5.32 -22.32 24.53
CA GLN A 215 -5.07 -21.47 23.36
C GLN A 215 -5.04 -19.99 23.73
N ALA A 216 -5.90 -19.54 24.63
CA ALA A 216 -5.85 -18.18 25.18
C ALA A 216 -4.51 -17.89 25.85
N GLN A 217 -3.94 -18.88 26.57
CA GLN A 217 -2.66 -18.73 27.20
C GLN A 217 -1.51 -18.56 26.21
N VAL A 218 -1.54 -19.24 25.05
CA VAL A 218 -0.55 -19.04 23.96
C VAL A 218 -0.50 -17.57 23.51
N VAL A 219 -1.66 -16.94 23.33
CA VAL A 219 -1.74 -15.53 22.94
C VAL A 219 -1.24 -14.63 24.08
N LEU A 220 -1.67 -14.89 25.30
CA LEU A 220 -1.30 -14.07 26.47
C LEU A 220 0.16 -14.18 26.84
N ASP A 221 0.76 -15.37 26.76
CA ASP A 221 2.19 -15.58 27.05
C ASP A 221 3.06 -14.80 26.06
N TYR A 222 2.66 -14.79 24.79
CA TYR A 222 3.35 -13.99 23.79
C TYR A 222 3.23 -12.50 24.08
N LEU A 223 2.03 -11.99 24.32
CA LEU A 223 1.80 -10.58 24.64
C LEU A 223 2.54 -10.14 25.90
N ASP A 224 2.63 -10.99 26.93
CA ASP A 224 3.35 -10.71 28.18
C ASP A 224 4.87 -10.76 27.98
N GLY A 225 5.36 -11.71 27.18
CA GLY A 225 6.79 -11.91 26.91
C GLY A 225 7.40 -10.89 25.94
N SER A 226 6.64 -10.51 24.93
CA SER A 226 7.12 -9.67 23.81
C SER A 226 6.82 -8.19 24.01
N TYR A 227 5.93 -7.89 24.87
CA TYR A 227 5.46 -6.58 25.20
C TYR A 227 6.59 -5.57 25.51
N GLY A 228 6.68 -4.53 24.70
CA GLY A 228 7.70 -3.50 24.81
C GLY A 228 9.09 -3.88 24.27
N LYS A 229 9.30 -5.10 23.75
CA LYS A 229 10.55 -5.51 23.10
C LYS A 229 10.46 -5.47 21.58
N GLU A 230 9.45 -6.12 21.00
CA GLU A 230 9.28 -6.22 19.55
C GLU A 230 8.58 -5.01 18.94
N PHE A 231 7.76 -4.33 19.73
CA PHE A 231 6.95 -3.20 19.27
C PHE A 231 7.58 -1.84 19.54
N ARG A 232 8.74 -1.80 20.18
CA ARG A 232 9.52 -0.55 20.27
C ARG A 232 10.01 -0.21 18.88
N ALA A 233 9.84 1.05 18.49
CA ALA A 233 10.70 1.65 17.47
C ALA A 233 12.14 1.51 17.99
N VAL A 234 12.81 0.41 17.65
CA VAL A 234 14.19 0.18 18.05
C VAL A 234 15.02 1.16 17.26
N GLU A 235 15.68 2.05 17.96
CA GLU A 235 16.66 2.95 17.38
C GLU A 235 17.57 2.15 16.44
N GLY A 236 17.53 2.43 15.13
CA GLY A 236 18.36 1.80 14.12
C GLY A 236 17.92 0.44 13.56
N LYS A 237 16.87 -0.21 14.07
CA LYS A 237 16.22 -1.28 13.34
C LYS A 237 15.02 -0.70 12.60
N ARG A 238 15.15 -0.60 11.28
CA ARG A 238 13.99 -0.48 10.42
C ARG A 238 13.03 -1.61 10.82
N LEU A 239 11.78 -1.28 11.13
CA LEU A 239 10.72 -2.23 10.88
C LEU A 239 10.86 -2.48 9.37
N ALA A 240 11.46 -3.60 9.00
CA ALA A 240 11.40 -4.01 7.62
C ALA A 240 9.90 -4.05 7.31
N PRO A 241 9.41 -3.24 6.36
CA PRO A 241 8.02 -3.35 5.97
C PRO A 241 7.84 -4.83 5.66
N ALA A 242 6.68 -5.37 6.01
CA ALA A 242 6.22 -6.51 5.24
C ALA A 242 6.42 -6.05 3.80
N PRO A 243 7.23 -6.75 3.01
CA PRO A 243 7.36 -6.35 1.63
C PRO A 243 5.92 -6.17 1.18
N VAL A 244 5.56 -4.94 0.77
CA VAL A 244 4.34 -4.75 0.01
C VAL A 244 4.68 -5.53 -1.23
N ARG A 245 4.47 -6.86 -1.15
CA ARG A 245 4.69 -7.74 -2.27
C ARG A 245 3.77 -7.18 -3.32
N SER A 246 4.35 -6.39 -4.19
CA SER A 246 3.63 -6.03 -5.38
C SER A 246 3.06 -7.35 -5.89
N PRO A 247 1.77 -7.43 -6.19
CA PRO A 247 1.17 -8.65 -6.75
C PRO A 247 1.87 -9.10 -8.03
N THR A 248 2.80 -8.31 -8.53
CA THR A 248 3.72 -8.65 -9.61
C THR A 248 4.66 -9.81 -9.29
N PHE A 249 4.94 -10.09 -8.02
CA PHE A 249 5.96 -11.05 -7.61
C PHE A 249 5.44 -12.47 -7.38
N ASN A 250 4.15 -12.67 -7.34
CA ASN A 250 3.59 -13.99 -7.19
C ASN A 250 2.92 -14.41 -8.49
N LYS A 251 3.58 -15.27 -9.28
CA LYS A 251 3.03 -15.86 -10.51
C LYS A 251 1.68 -16.58 -10.27
N GLU A 252 1.45 -17.03 -9.03
CA GLU A 252 0.23 -17.72 -8.61
C GLU A 252 -0.79 -16.80 -7.95
N ALA A 253 -0.45 -15.55 -7.68
CA ALA A 253 -1.39 -14.61 -7.10
C ALA A 253 -2.55 -14.40 -8.06
N LYS A 254 -3.74 -14.81 -7.66
CA LYS A 254 -4.96 -14.40 -8.35
C LYS A 254 -4.98 -12.89 -8.33
N LEU A 255 -4.95 -12.29 -9.51
CA LEU A 255 -5.08 -10.85 -9.67
C LEU A 255 -6.29 -10.37 -8.86
N PRO A 256 -6.17 -9.25 -8.13
CA PRO A 256 -7.30 -8.72 -7.38
C PRO A 256 -8.48 -8.50 -8.31
N LEU A 257 -9.67 -8.81 -7.82
CA LEU A 257 -10.95 -8.64 -8.54
C LEU A 257 -11.20 -7.20 -9.05
N ARG A 258 -10.36 -6.24 -8.64
CA ARG A 258 -10.47 -4.82 -8.99
C ARG A 258 -9.56 -4.37 -10.13
N LEU A 259 -8.75 -5.24 -10.68
CA LEU A 259 -8.07 -4.89 -11.93
C LEU A 259 -9.10 -4.82 -13.05
N PRO A 260 -9.06 -3.78 -13.89
CA PRO A 260 -9.92 -3.71 -15.07
C PRO A 260 -9.78 -4.98 -15.91
N PRO A 261 -10.84 -5.46 -16.56
CA PRO A 261 -10.74 -6.58 -17.49
C PRO A 261 -9.62 -6.35 -18.51
N GLY A 262 -8.71 -7.30 -18.65
CA GLY A 262 -7.55 -7.20 -19.54
C GLY A 262 -6.35 -6.44 -18.97
N ALA A 263 -6.48 -5.76 -17.83
CA ALA A 263 -5.33 -5.18 -17.15
C ALA A 263 -4.50 -6.27 -16.49
N ASN A 264 -3.19 -6.19 -16.64
CA ASN A 264 -2.25 -7.07 -15.98
C ASN A 264 -1.24 -6.22 -15.23
N ILE A 265 -1.23 -6.32 -13.90
CA ILE A 265 -0.35 -5.54 -13.02
C ILE A 265 1.13 -5.81 -13.29
N ASN A 266 1.45 -6.97 -13.87
CA ASN A 266 2.81 -7.32 -14.28
C ASN A 266 3.27 -6.62 -15.56
N LYS A 267 2.37 -5.89 -16.23
CA LYS A 267 2.61 -5.24 -17.52
C LYS A 267 2.65 -3.74 -17.33
N GLN A 268 3.78 -3.24 -16.90
CA GLN A 268 3.95 -1.84 -16.53
C GLN A 268 4.89 -1.12 -17.47
N LEU A 269 4.65 0.17 -17.65
CA LEU A 269 5.43 1.07 -18.46
C LEU A 269 5.97 2.21 -17.58
N PRO A 270 7.17 2.69 -17.83
CA PRO A 270 8.21 2.06 -18.63
C PRO A 270 8.82 0.86 -17.92
N ARG A 271 9.38 -0.06 -18.69
CA ARG A 271 10.20 -1.13 -18.14
C ARG A 271 11.69 -0.83 -18.34
N PRO A 272 12.59 -1.35 -17.48
CA PRO A 272 14.03 -1.13 -17.61
C PRO A 272 14.56 -1.44 -19.01
N ARG A 273 14.07 -2.50 -19.64
CA ARG A 273 14.47 -2.86 -21.03
C ARG A 273 14.12 -1.79 -22.05
N GLN A 274 13.05 -1.03 -21.85
CA GLN A 274 12.73 0.09 -22.74
C GLN A 274 13.65 1.26 -22.50
N ILE A 275 14.03 1.51 -21.25
CA ILE A 275 15.02 2.53 -20.90
C ILE A 275 16.39 2.17 -21.49
N LEU A 276 16.81 0.90 -21.38
CA LEU A 276 18.07 0.41 -21.97
C LEU A 276 18.17 0.63 -23.50
N ASN A 277 17.04 0.74 -24.19
CA ASN A 277 17.02 1.01 -25.62
C ASN A 277 16.87 2.49 -25.98
N MET A 278 17.08 3.42 -25.04
CA MET A 278 16.95 4.86 -25.24
C MET A 278 17.89 5.40 -26.32
N THR A 279 19.13 4.95 -26.34
CA THR A 279 20.12 5.32 -27.36
C THR A 279 19.63 4.97 -28.78
N ALA A 280 18.97 3.83 -28.96
CA ALA A 280 18.38 3.44 -30.24
C ALA A 280 17.21 4.35 -30.65
N ARG A 281 16.58 5.06 -29.71
CA ARG A 281 15.55 6.07 -29.94
C ARG A 281 16.10 7.50 -30.11
N GLY A 282 17.43 7.67 -30.09
CA GLY A 282 18.10 8.95 -30.24
C GLY A 282 18.24 9.74 -28.94
N VAL A 283 18.07 9.11 -27.78
CA VAL A 283 18.35 9.68 -26.46
C VAL A 283 19.86 9.53 -26.18
N ASP A 284 20.51 10.57 -25.71
CA ASP A 284 21.94 10.52 -25.42
C ASP A 284 22.28 9.78 -24.11
N GLU A 285 23.56 9.43 -23.91
CA GLU A 285 23.98 8.65 -22.74
C GLU A 285 23.71 9.37 -21.41
N SER A 286 23.89 10.70 -21.37
CA SER A 286 23.66 11.49 -20.16
C SER A 286 22.18 11.52 -19.79
N GLU A 287 21.28 11.63 -20.76
CA GLU A 287 19.84 11.58 -20.54
C GLU A 287 19.41 10.17 -20.13
N THR A 288 19.96 9.13 -20.75
CA THR A 288 19.73 7.73 -20.34
C THR A 288 20.13 7.48 -18.89
N ALA A 289 21.30 7.96 -18.47
CA ALA A 289 21.77 7.84 -17.10
C ALA A 289 20.89 8.62 -16.11
N LEU A 290 20.40 9.80 -16.52
CA LEU A 290 19.48 10.59 -15.70
C LEU A 290 18.13 9.87 -15.52
N ILE A 291 17.57 9.28 -16.58
CA ILE A 291 16.33 8.49 -16.52
C ILE A 291 16.53 7.25 -15.64
N ALA A 292 17.66 6.56 -15.75
CA ALA A 292 18.00 5.41 -14.90
C ALA A 292 18.12 5.79 -13.42
N LEU A 293 18.71 6.93 -13.12
CA LEU A 293 18.75 7.48 -11.76
C LEU A 293 17.33 7.79 -11.24
N GLY A 294 16.47 8.29 -12.12
CA GLY A 294 15.06 8.56 -11.80
C GLY A 294 14.26 7.31 -11.51
N ASP A 295 14.49 6.24 -12.27
CA ASP A 295 13.88 4.92 -12.06
C ASP A 295 14.29 4.37 -10.68
N MET A 296 15.60 4.33 -10.40
CA MET A 296 16.11 3.96 -9.09
C MET A 296 15.51 4.81 -7.95
N ALA A 297 15.42 6.12 -8.14
CA ALA A 297 14.86 7.02 -7.13
C ALA A 297 13.36 6.81 -6.93
N PHE A 298 12.64 6.41 -7.97
CA PHE A 298 11.22 6.09 -7.90
C PHE A 298 10.94 4.84 -7.06
N ASP A 299 11.89 3.90 -7.03
CA ASP A 299 11.85 2.69 -6.21
C ASP A 299 12.52 2.88 -4.83
N SER A 300 13.06 4.07 -4.53
CA SER A 300 13.81 4.30 -3.31
C SER A 300 12.96 4.86 -2.17
N ALA A 301 12.80 4.11 -1.10
CA ALA A 301 12.26 4.64 0.17
C ALA A 301 13.23 5.61 0.88
N GLU A 302 14.51 5.60 0.49
CA GLU A 302 15.56 6.43 1.11
C GLU A 302 15.38 7.94 0.86
N ILE A 303 14.62 8.31 -0.18
CA ILE A 303 14.34 9.72 -0.51
C ILE A 303 13.27 10.33 0.39
N PHE A 304 12.53 9.51 1.13
CA PHE A 304 11.46 9.92 2.02
C PHE A 304 11.92 10.01 3.48
N GLY A 305 11.16 10.71 4.30
CA GLY A 305 11.34 10.76 5.76
C GLY A 305 10.57 9.63 6.46
N GLU A 306 10.63 9.65 7.79
CA GLU A 306 9.82 8.73 8.59
C GLU A 306 8.34 9.17 8.63
N PRO A 307 7.37 8.25 8.64
CA PRO A 307 7.53 6.78 8.70
C PRO A 307 7.67 6.09 7.32
N ALA A 308 7.54 6.83 6.21
CA ALA A 308 7.56 6.23 4.88
C ALA A 308 8.83 5.40 4.63
N ARG A 309 9.99 5.94 5.03
CA ARG A 309 11.28 5.24 4.90
C ARG A 309 11.29 3.92 5.67
N SER A 310 10.88 3.91 6.92
CA SER A 310 10.85 2.70 7.75
C SER A 310 9.85 1.66 7.26
N LEU A 311 8.78 2.11 6.61
CA LEU A 311 7.77 1.25 5.99
C LEU A 311 8.20 0.77 4.59
N GLY A 312 9.32 1.24 4.05
CA GLY A 312 9.77 0.94 2.68
C GLY A 312 8.87 1.53 1.60
N ILE A 313 8.09 2.56 1.95
CA ILE A 313 7.21 3.23 1.00
C ILE A 313 8.04 4.10 0.09
N ASN A 314 7.85 3.93 -1.21
CA ASN A 314 8.46 4.70 -2.28
C ASN A 314 7.39 5.12 -3.30
N CYS A 315 7.76 5.82 -4.35
CA CYS A 315 6.79 6.24 -5.37
C CYS A 315 6.11 5.04 -6.03
N ASN A 316 6.87 3.97 -6.29
CA ASN A 316 6.39 2.76 -6.92
C ASN A 316 5.38 1.99 -6.05
N THR A 317 5.41 2.17 -4.73
CA THR A 317 4.44 1.57 -3.81
C THR A 317 3.00 2.00 -4.13
N CYS A 318 2.82 3.27 -4.46
CA CYS A 318 1.51 3.85 -4.81
C CYS A 318 1.28 3.86 -6.34
N HIS A 319 2.34 4.17 -7.11
CA HIS A 319 2.31 4.36 -8.56
C HIS A 319 3.11 3.27 -9.27
N ASN A 320 2.72 2.04 -9.10
CA ASN A 320 3.45 0.86 -9.55
C ASN A 320 3.84 0.95 -11.04
N LYS A 321 5.09 1.37 -11.32
CA LYS A 321 5.63 1.64 -12.69
C LYS A 321 4.66 2.47 -13.54
N SER A 322 4.19 3.59 -13.01
CA SER A 322 3.21 4.54 -13.53
C SER A 322 1.73 4.26 -13.23
N ILE A 323 1.34 3.02 -12.98
CA ILE A 323 -0.06 2.65 -12.79
C ILE A 323 -0.42 2.75 -11.31
N THR A 324 -1.63 3.21 -10.99
CA THR A 324 -2.17 3.13 -9.63
C THR A 324 -2.03 1.70 -9.09
N ASN A 325 -1.41 1.54 -7.91
CA ASN A 325 -1.41 0.25 -7.22
C ASN A 325 -2.80 -0.01 -6.62
N PRO A 326 -3.61 -0.92 -7.23
CA PRO A 326 -4.98 -1.15 -6.78
C PRO A 326 -5.06 -1.93 -5.47
N GLN A 327 -3.93 -2.41 -4.96
CA GLN A 327 -3.81 -3.14 -3.70
C GLN A 327 -3.24 -2.29 -2.56
N PHE A 328 -2.76 -1.08 -2.87
CA PHE A 328 -2.24 -0.19 -1.84
C PHE A 328 -3.32 0.08 -0.79
N PHE A 329 -3.06 -0.35 0.42
CA PHE A 329 -3.95 -0.14 1.55
C PHE A 329 -3.16 -0.11 2.85
N ILE A 330 -3.26 0.99 3.57
CA ILE A 330 -2.69 1.15 4.91
C ILE A 330 -3.81 1.56 5.86
N PRO A 331 -4.07 0.81 6.94
CA PRO A 331 -5.04 1.20 7.95
C PRO A 331 -4.74 2.60 8.52
N GLY A 332 -5.75 3.46 8.61
CA GLY A 332 -5.61 4.84 9.06
C GLY A 332 -5.12 5.84 8.00
N LEU A 333 -4.69 5.35 6.84
CA LEU A 333 -4.35 6.16 5.66
C LEU A 333 -5.35 5.96 4.52
N SER A 334 -5.92 4.77 4.42
CA SER A 334 -6.79 4.35 3.33
C SER A 334 -8.18 3.97 3.83
N VAL A 335 -9.24 4.36 3.12
CA VAL A 335 -10.61 3.82 3.32
C VAL A 335 -10.87 2.64 2.41
N ARG A 336 -10.12 2.52 1.32
CA ARG A 336 -10.22 1.45 0.32
C ARG A 336 -8.86 1.22 -0.34
N PRO A 337 -8.63 0.04 -0.92
CA PRO A 337 -7.46 -0.18 -1.76
C PRO A 337 -7.38 0.82 -2.91
N GLY A 338 -6.18 1.29 -3.22
CA GLY A 338 -5.91 2.30 -4.25
C GLY A 338 -6.20 3.74 -3.83
N GLY A 339 -6.41 4.01 -2.54
CA GLY A 339 -6.61 5.35 -2.01
C GLY A 339 -5.72 5.65 -0.81
N ALA A 340 -5.39 6.93 -0.61
CA ALA A 340 -4.56 7.38 0.50
C ALA A 340 -4.91 8.80 0.93
N ASP A 341 -4.95 9.05 2.23
CA ASP A 341 -5.03 10.39 2.81
C ASP A 341 -3.63 10.98 2.96
N ILE A 342 -3.20 11.73 1.95
CA ILE A 342 -1.90 12.40 1.93
C ILE A 342 -1.91 13.76 2.65
N THR A 343 -3.09 14.25 3.06
CA THR A 343 -3.26 15.50 3.82
C THR A 343 -3.52 15.25 5.29
N GLY A 344 -3.44 14.01 5.72
CA GLY A 344 -3.49 13.59 7.12
C GLY A 344 -2.14 13.69 7.83
N SER A 345 -2.12 13.30 9.10
CA SER A 345 -0.92 13.33 9.93
C SER A 345 -0.04 12.08 9.81
N PHE A 346 -0.38 11.15 8.93
CA PHE A 346 0.27 9.85 8.84
C PHE A 346 1.75 9.96 8.43
N PHE A 347 2.03 10.69 7.35
CA PHE A 347 3.41 10.89 6.86
C PHE A 347 4.01 12.22 7.33
N ALA A 348 3.27 13.31 7.22
CA ALA A 348 3.78 14.63 7.52
C ALA A 348 2.72 15.47 8.22
N GLY A 349 2.86 15.66 9.53
CA GLY A 349 1.90 16.39 10.34
C GLY A 349 1.66 17.84 9.92
N GLN A 350 2.60 18.45 9.20
CA GLN A 350 2.45 19.81 8.67
C GLN A 350 1.37 19.94 7.58
N LEU A 351 0.99 18.85 6.93
CA LEU A 351 -0.10 18.85 5.94
C LEU A 351 -1.45 18.47 6.52
N ASN A 352 -1.49 18.09 7.80
CA ASN A 352 -2.73 17.67 8.43
C ASN A 352 -3.79 18.76 8.38
N ASN A 353 -4.84 18.51 7.60
CA ASN A 353 -6.00 19.40 7.47
C ASN A 353 -7.07 19.16 8.56
N GLY A 354 -6.87 18.16 9.42
CA GLY A 354 -7.78 17.77 10.49
C GLY A 354 -8.96 16.91 10.03
N HIS A 355 -8.97 16.49 8.77
CA HIS A 355 -10.00 15.64 8.16
C HIS A 355 -9.38 14.34 7.64
N PHE A 356 -10.18 13.30 7.59
CA PHE A 356 -9.80 12.05 6.95
C PHE A 356 -10.50 11.99 5.59
N ASP A 357 -9.77 12.41 4.56
CA ASP A 357 -10.25 12.60 3.19
C ASP A 357 -9.36 11.90 2.14
N PRO A 358 -9.26 10.55 2.19
CA PRO A 358 -8.42 9.78 1.30
C PRO A 358 -8.74 10.03 -0.16
N LEU A 359 -7.70 10.33 -0.93
CA LEU A 359 -7.75 10.52 -2.38
C LEU A 359 -7.53 9.20 -3.10
N ASP A 360 -8.15 9.07 -4.25
CA ASP A 360 -7.81 8.05 -5.23
C ASP A 360 -6.41 8.31 -5.79
N ILE A 361 -5.53 7.31 -5.74
CA ILE A 361 -4.15 7.39 -6.24
C ILE A 361 -4.21 7.49 -7.77
N PRO A 362 -3.69 8.57 -8.38
CA PRO A 362 -3.79 8.76 -9.82
C PRO A 362 -2.81 7.86 -10.59
N ASP A 363 -3.23 7.46 -11.79
CA ASP A 363 -2.34 6.95 -12.82
C ASP A 363 -1.39 8.06 -13.31
N LEU A 364 -0.13 7.75 -13.54
CA LEU A 364 0.88 8.69 -14.00
C LEU A 364 1.17 8.60 -15.51
N ARG A 365 0.50 7.70 -16.24
CA ARG A 365 0.69 7.60 -17.70
C ARG A 365 0.33 8.91 -18.39
N GLY A 366 1.24 9.37 -19.22
CA GLY A 366 1.10 10.66 -19.92
C GLY A 366 1.27 11.88 -19.02
N ILE A 367 1.82 11.74 -17.81
CA ILE A 367 1.90 12.81 -16.78
C ILE A 367 2.52 14.11 -17.34
N ARG A 368 3.51 14.03 -18.26
CA ARG A 368 4.14 15.20 -18.89
C ARG A 368 3.16 16.12 -19.62
N PHE A 369 1.98 15.61 -20.01
CA PHE A 369 0.95 16.35 -20.72
C PHE A 369 -0.19 16.84 -19.81
N LEU A 370 -0.16 16.55 -18.51
CA LEU A 370 -1.31 16.65 -17.62
C LEU A 370 -1.17 17.76 -16.57
N ALA A 371 -0.36 18.80 -16.85
CA ALA A 371 -0.37 19.99 -15.97
C ALA A 371 -1.79 20.61 -15.92
N PRO A 372 -2.15 21.29 -14.81
CA PRO A 372 -1.45 21.42 -13.56
C PRO A 372 -1.48 20.13 -12.74
N TYR A 373 -0.57 19.98 -11.76
CA TYR A 373 -0.36 18.76 -10.99
C TYR A 373 -1.02 18.80 -9.61
N GLY A 374 -1.26 17.60 -9.04
CA GLY A 374 -2.16 17.39 -7.91
C GLY A 374 -3.63 17.33 -8.35
N LYS A 375 -4.50 16.62 -7.61
CA LYS A 375 -5.94 16.50 -7.96
C LYS A 375 -6.63 17.86 -8.02
N ASN A 376 -6.21 18.79 -7.16
CA ASN A 376 -6.69 20.17 -7.13
C ASN A 376 -5.91 21.14 -8.03
N GLY A 377 -4.95 20.65 -8.82
CA GLY A 377 -4.18 21.46 -9.76
C GLY A 377 -3.35 22.57 -9.12
N ARG A 378 -2.76 22.33 -7.93
CA ARG A 378 -2.03 23.34 -7.17
C ARG A 378 -0.62 23.63 -7.65
N PHE A 379 -0.09 22.83 -8.58
CA PHE A 379 1.25 22.98 -9.13
C PHE A 379 1.26 23.06 -10.66
N GLU A 380 1.92 24.06 -11.20
CA GLU A 380 2.11 24.17 -12.65
C GLU A 380 3.30 23.33 -13.15
N SER A 381 4.26 23.03 -12.27
CA SER A 381 5.49 22.31 -12.56
C SER A 381 5.47 20.92 -11.95
N LEU A 382 5.74 19.88 -12.76
CA LEU A 382 5.92 18.51 -12.28
C LEU A 382 7.12 18.42 -11.33
N ARG A 383 8.17 19.18 -11.59
CA ARG A 383 9.37 19.25 -10.75
C ARG A 383 9.03 19.76 -9.35
N ASP A 384 8.27 20.85 -9.26
CA ASP A 384 7.88 21.42 -7.97
C ASP A 384 6.92 20.50 -7.22
N PHE A 385 6.03 19.85 -7.93
CA PHE A 385 5.14 18.85 -7.34
C PHE A 385 5.93 17.64 -6.80
N THR A 386 6.90 17.12 -7.57
CA THR A 386 7.76 16.00 -7.14
C THR A 386 8.56 16.36 -5.88
N ARG A 387 9.18 17.55 -5.86
CA ARG A 387 9.87 18.05 -4.66
C ARG A 387 8.90 18.17 -3.48
N PHE A 388 7.71 18.73 -3.71
CA PHE A 388 6.68 18.87 -2.68
C PHE A 388 6.26 17.51 -2.11
N ALA A 389 6.06 16.51 -2.96
CA ALA A 389 5.74 15.15 -2.51
C ALA A 389 6.83 14.60 -1.59
N ILE A 390 8.11 14.70 -1.98
CA ILE A 390 9.24 14.21 -1.17
C ILE A 390 9.28 14.93 0.20
N VAL A 391 9.29 16.26 0.18
CA VAL A 391 9.57 17.06 1.38
C VAL A 391 8.33 17.23 2.25
N ASN A 392 7.19 17.52 1.65
CA ASN A 392 6.00 17.93 2.38
C ASN A 392 5.00 16.79 2.60
N GLU A 393 4.76 15.92 1.61
CA GLU A 393 3.84 14.79 1.78
C GLU A 393 4.49 13.63 2.54
N PHE A 394 5.76 13.33 2.23
CA PHE A 394 6.46 12.19 2.83
C PHE A 394 7.59 12.57 3.80
N ASN A 395 7.61 13.82 4.27
CA ASN A 395 8.52 14.29 5.33
C ASN A 395 10.02 14.04 5.05
N GLY A 396 10.41 14.00 3.77
CA GLY A 396 11.80 13.82 3.33
C GLY A 396 12.63 15.08 3.55
N GLU A 397 13.95 14.91 3.53
CA GLU A 397 14.89 16.02 3.47
C GLU A 397 14.81 16.71 2.09
N GLU A 398 15.38 17.92 2.00
CA GLU A 398 15.50 18.62 0.72
C GLU A 398 16.36 17.80 -0.24
N PRO A 399 15.81 17.31 -1.36
CA PRO A 399 16.54 16.44 -2.28
C PRO A 399 17.57 17.22 -3.09
N ASP A 400 18.65 16.54 -3.50
CA ASP A 400 19.55 17.08 -4.52
C ASP A 400 18.75 17.45 -5.77
N PRO A 401 18.96 18.64 -6.36
CA PRO A 401 18.23 19.05 -7.57
C PRO A 401 18.32 18.04 -8.72
N MET A 402 19.47 17.35 -8.89
CA MET A 402 19.64 16.31 -9.90
C MET A 402 18.72 15.10 -9.65
N LEU A 403 18.47 14.75 -8.38
CA LEU A 403 17.56 13.65 -8.04
C LEU A 403 16.13 13.98 -8.47
N VAL A 404 15.66 15.20 -8.19
CA VAL A 404 14.34 15.65 -8.62
C VAL A 404 14.23 15.67 -10.14
N ASP A 405 15.25 16.19 -10.82
CA ASP A 405 15.31 16.24 -12.28
C ASP A 405 15.32 14.84 -12.89
N ALA A 406 16.01 13.89 -12.25
CA ALA A 406 16.03 12.48 -12.64
C ALA A 406 14.63 11.82 -12.51
N ILE A 407 13.95 11.99 -11.38
CA ILE A 407 12.59 11.46 -11.18
C ILE A 407 11.63 12.03 -12.23
N VAL A 408 11.73 13.33 -12.52
CA VAL A 408 10.92 13.98 -13.58
C VAL A 408 11.25 13.43 -14.95
N ALA A 409 12.54 13.23 -15.27
CA ALA A 409 12.96 12.63 -16.54
C ALA A 409 12.37 11.22 -16.69
N TYR A 410 12.43 10.41 -15.65
CA TYR A 410 11.82 9.08 -15.64
C TYR A 410 10.30 9.12 -15.80
N MET A 411 9.57 9.96 -15.03
CA MET A 411 8.13 10.11 -15.18
C MET A 411 7.70 10.61 -16.57
N ASN A 412 8.55 11.38 -17.24
CA ASN A 412 8.29 11.83 -18.62
C ASN A 412 8.31 10.68 -19.64
N GLU A 413 8.90 9.53 -19.29
CA GLU A 413 8.84 8.31 -20.10
C GLU A 413 7.52 7.55 -19.96
N PHE A 414 6.70 7.89 -18.98
CA PHE A 414 5.35 7.31 -18.83
C PHE A 414 4.45 7.83 -19.93
N ASP A 415 4.13 6.97 -20.89
CA ASP A 415 3.30 7.35 -22.02
C ASP A 415 1.88 6.78 -21.87
N PHE A 416 0.93 7.40 -22.58
CA PHE A 416 -0.41 6.84 -22.67
C PHE A 416 -0.39 5.48 -23.37
N LEU A 417 -1.34 4.62 -23.00
CA LEU A 417 -1.53 3.36 -23.70
C LEU A 417 -1.97 3.64 -25.15
N PRO A 418 -1.38 2.99 -26.15
CA PRO A 418 -1.84 3.09 -27.52
C PRO A 418 -3.31 2.68 -27.65
N ASN A 419 -4.11 3.53 -28.21
CA ASN A 419 -5.53 3.26 -28.41
C ASN A 419 -5.83 3.14 -29.92
N ARG A 420 -6.22 1.95 -30.35
CA ARG A 420 -6.49 1.64 -31.76
C ARG A 420 -7.76 2.27 -32.30
N TYR A 421 -8.63 2.80 -31.45
CA TYR A 421 -9.91 3.39 -31.85
C TYR A 421 -9.84 4.90 -32.06
N LEU A 422 -8.71 5.53 -31.70
CA LEU A 422 -8.54 6.96 -31.79
C LEU A 422 -7.73 7.37 -33.04
N ASN A 423 -8.13 8.47 -33.65
CA ASN A 423 -7.32 9.25 -34.54
C ASN A 423 -6.34 10.12 -33.72
N ARG A 424 -5.32 10.70 -34.38
CA ARG A 424 -4.34 11.56 -33.74
C ARG A 424 -4.95 12.82 -33.10
N ASP A 425 -6.09 13.27 -33.55
CA ASP A 425 -6.83 14.41 -33.00
C ASP A 425 -7.79 14.03 -31.85
N GLY A 426 -7.78 12.78 -31.43
CA GLY A 426 -8.61 12.26 -30.35
C GLY A 426 -10.05 11.91 -30.77
N THR A 427 -10.42 12.08 -32.05
CA THR A 427 -11.71 11.61 -32.55
C THR A 427 -11.73 10.10 -32.79
N LEU A 428 -12.91 9.48 -32.77
CA LEU A 428 -13.03 8.06 -33.05
C LEU A 428 -12.78 7.75 -34.53
N ASN A 429 -12.01 6.69 -34.78
CA ASN A 429 -11.79 6.19 -36.13
C ASN A 429 -12.89 5.18 -36.58
N LYS A 430 -12.72 4.60 -37.75
CA LYS A 430 -13.70 3.67 -38.34
C LYS A 430 -13.88 2.35 -37.57
N ASP A 431 -12.90 1.97 -36.74
CA ASP A 431 -12.90 0.69 -36.03
C ASP A 431 -13.67 0.77 -34.70
N ALA A 432 -14.06 1.99 -34.29
CA ALA A 432 -14.89 2.18 -33.10
C ALA A 432 -16.33 1.70 -33.36
N SER A 433 -17.00 1.22 -32.30
CA SER A 433 -18.36 0.70 -32.36
C SER A 433 -19.38 1.78 -32.76
N ALA A 434 -20.54 1.35 -33.24
CA ALA A 434 -21.64 2.27 -33.57
C ALA A 434 -22.16 3.00 -32.32
N GLU A 435 -22.17 2.33 -31.19
CA GLU A 435 -22.53 2.84 -29.85
C GLU A 435 -21.58 3.98 -29.47
N ALA A 436 -20.28 3.72 -29.50
CA ALA A 436 -19.25 4.71 -29.16
C ALA A 436 -19.35 5.96 -30.08
N ARG A 437 -19.58 5.77 -31.38
CA ARG A 437 -19.76 6.91 -32.31
C ARG A 437 -21.03 7.72 -32.04
N ARG A 438 -22.10 7.10 -31.55
CA ARG A 438 -23.27 7.86 -31.08
C ARG A 438 -22.95 8.61 -29.81
N GLY A 439 -22.20 7.97 -28.91
CA GLY A 439 -21.68 8.59 -27.67
C GLY A 439 -20.77 9.78 -27.92
N GLU A 440 -19.90 9.73 -28.94
CA GLU A 440 -19.06 10.86 -29.37
C GLU A 440 -19.90 12.08 -29.73
N LYS A 441 -21.02 11.88 -30.45
CA LYS A 441 -21.94 12.97 -30.78
C LYS A 441 -22.61 13.58 -29.56
N ILE A 442 -22.93 12.77 -28.55
CA ILE A 442 -23.47 13.24 -27.28
C ILE A 442 -22.40 14.00 -26.49
N PHE A 443 -21.18 13.47 -26.45
CA PHE A 443 -20.06 14.06 -25.74
C PHE A 443 -19.65 15.44 -26.27
N THR A 444 -19.77 15.64 -27.58
CA THR A 444 -19.44 16.90 -28.26
C THR A 444 -20.62 17.85 -28.42
N LYS A 445 -21.85 17.39 -28.16
CA LYS A 445 -23.07 18.20 -28.30
C LYS A 445 -23.11 19.28 -27.20
N PRO A 446 -23.34 20.56 -27.55
CA PRO A 446 -23.62 21.59 -26.57
C PRO A 446 -24.94 21.36 -25.84
N PHE A 447 -24.94 21.56 -24.52
CA PHE A 447 -26.13 21.43 -23.68
C PHE A 447 -26.52 22.80 -23.12
N PRO A 448 -27.79 23.25 -23.31
CA PRO A 448 -28.30 24.48 -22.70
C PRO A 448 -28.12 24.50 -21.17
N GLN A 449 -28.30 23.34 -20.49
CA GLN A 449 -28.15 23.16 -19.05
C GLN A 449 -26.70 23.37 -18.55
N MET A 450 -25.72 23.26 -19.46
CA MET A 450 -24.31 23.56 -19.24
C MET A 450 -23.92 24.93 -19.81
N ASN A 451 -24.85 25.87 -19.94
CA ASN A 451 -24.62 27.17 -20.57
C ASN A 451 -24.02 27.09 -22.00
N GLY A 452 -24.42 26.11 -22.76
CA GLY A 452 -23.95 25.88 -24.14
C GLY A 452 -22.60 25.14 -24.22
N MET A 453 -22.05 24.69 -23.08
CA MET A 453 -20.86 23.82 -23.05
C MET A 453 -21.24 22.36 -23.35
N SER A 454 -20.25 21.59 -23.71
CA SER A 454 -20.30 20.12 -23.84
C SER A 454 -19.27 19.44 -22.95
N CYS A 455 -19.30 18.12 -22.84
CA CYS A 455 -18.24 17.37 -22.18
C CYS A 455 -16.86 17.66 -22.80
N ALA A 456 -16.83 17.80 -24.15
CA ALA A 456 -15.60 18.13 -24.89
C ALA A 456 -15.09 19.56 -24.65
N THR A 457 -15.83 20.41 -23.94
CA THR A 457 -15.34 21.75 -23.56
C THR A 457 -14.24 21.68 -22.53
N CYS A 458 -14.35 20.76 -21.56
CA CYS A 458 -13.32 20.49 -20.56
C CYS A 458 -12.41 19.33 -20.99
N HIS A 459 -12.99 18.24 -21.50
CA HIS A 459 -12.24 17.09 -22.01
C HIS A 459 -11.99 17.23 -23.51
N ILE A 460 -11.03 18.09 -23.88
CA ILE A 460 -10.73 18.44 -25.28
C ILE A 460 -10.02 17.27 -25.98
N PRO A 461 -10.64 16.60 -26.98
CA PRO A 461 -10.04 15.41 -27.59
C PRO A 461 -8.63 15.64 -28.14
N SER A 462 -8.40 16.75 -28.86
CA SER A 462 -7.09 17.07 -29.44
C SER A 462 -6.02 17.50 -28.44
N ALA A 463 -6.38 17.67 -27.17
CA ALA A 463 -5.48 18.05 -26.06
C ALA A 463 -5.42 16.95 -24.98
N ASN A 464 -5.36 15.68 -25.37
CA ASN A 464 -5.33 14.54 -24.46
C ASN A 464 -6.51 14.50 -23.47
N PHE A 465 -7.67 15.01 -23.90
CA PHE A 465 -8.90 15.09 -23.09
C PHE A 465 -8.75 15.90 -21.80
N VAL A 466 -7.94 16.96 -21.83
CA VAL A 466 -7.81 17.94 -20.74
C VAL A 466 -7.88 19.37 -21.30
N ASP A 467 -8.31 20.32 -20.48
CA ASP A 467 -8.31 21.76 -20.79
C ASP A 467 -7.28 22.53 -19.94
N HIS A 468 -6.52 21.82 -19.13
CA HIS A 468 -5.52 22.36 -18.19
C HIS A 468 -6.10 23.35 -17.16
N LYS A 469 -7.39 23.21 -16.84
CA LYS A 469 -8.11 24.07 -15.90
C LYS A 469 -8.69 23.27 -14.74
N ARG A 470 -9.25 24.03 -13.81
CA ARG A 470 -9.94 23.52 -12.63
C ARG A 470 -11.41 23.85 -12.71
N HIS A 471 -12.26 22.92 -12.31
CA HIS A 471 -13.71 23.06 -12.31
C HIS A 471 -14.31 22.49 -11.04
N ASP A 472 -15.29 23.20 -10.48
CA ASP A 472 -16.17 22.65 -9.46
C ASP A 472 -17.24 21.80 -10.17
N ILE A 473 -17.20 20.52 -9.91
CA ILE A 473 -18.15 19.52 -10.42
C ILE A 473 -19.03 18.95 -9.31
N GLY A 474 -19.06 19.60 -8.13
CA GLY A 474 -19.92 19.24 -7.01
C GLY A 474 -19.54 17.94 -6.29
N THR A 475 -18.31 17.46 -6.46
CA THR A 475 -17.85 16.21 -5.82
C THR A 475 -17.13 16.46 -4.49
N VAL A 476 -16.55 17.62 -4.29
CA VAL A 476 -15.91 18.03 -3.02
C VAL A 476 -16.99 18.47 -2.02
N LYS A 477 -16.96 17.91 -0.82
CA LYS A 477 -18.01 18.10 0.20
C LYS A 477 -17.52 18.98 1.34
N GLY A 478 -17.50 20.26 1.12
CA GLY A 478 -17.16 21.23 2.17
C GLY A 478 -15.77 21.84 2.03
N ALA A 479 -15.50 22.85 2.85
CA ALA A 479 -14.25 23.62 2.80
C ALA A 479 -13.07 22.89 3.44
N GLU A 480 -13.35 21.84 4.19
CA GLU A 480 -12.38 21.04 4.94
C GLU A 480 -11.65 20.02 4.08
N GLU A 481 -12.26 19.65 2.96
CA GLU A 481 -11.71 18.64 2.07
C GLU A 481 -10.54 19.17 1.24
N TYR A 482 -9.95 18.28 0.46
CA TYR A 482 -8.76 18.46 -0.36
C TYR A 482 -8.73 19.75 -1.21
N SER A 483 -9.89 20.26 -1.62
CA SER A 483 -9.99 21.51 -2.36
C SER A 483 -10.96 22.48 -1.68
N ARG A 484 -10.44 23.55 -1.07
CA ARG A 484 -11.25 24.53 -0.34
C ARG A 484 -12.24 25.32 -1.20
N ASP A 485 -11.97 25.43 -2.49
CA ASP A 485 -12.84 26.11 -3.47
C ASP A 485 -13.73 25.14 -4.26
N GLY A 486 -13.69 23.84 -3.90
CA GLY A 486 -14.46 22.78 -4.56
C GLY A 486 -13.95 22.40 -5.95
N ALA A 487 -12.96 23.13 -6.48
CA ALA A 487 -12.51 22.94 -7.85
C ALA A 487 -11.38 21.90 -7.96
N LEU A 488 -11.53 20.99 -8.91
CA LEU A 488 -10.56 19.95 -9.26
C LEU A 488 -10.08 20.14 -10.69
N LYS A 489 -8.86 19.71 -10.99
CA LYS A 489 -8.37 19.76 -12.37
C LYS A 489 -9.11 18.76 -13.25
N THR A 490 -9.25 19.09 -14.52
CA THR A 490 -9.77 18.15 -15.53
C THR A 490 -8.82 16.97 -15.66
N GLN A 491 -9.32 15.75 -15.42
CA GLN A 491 -8.58 14.51 -15.61
C GLN A 491 -8.65 14.09 -17.08
N THR A 492 -7.58 13.48 -17.59
CA THR A 492 -7.61 12.86 -18.92
C THR A 492 -8.60 11.69 -18.94
N LEU A 493 -9.15 11.41 -20.14
CA LEU A 493 -9.93 10.20 -20.37
C LEU A 493 -9.09 9.06 -20.97
N LEU A 494 -7.84 9.34 -21.37
CA LEU A 494 -6.96 8.32 -21.94
C LEU A 494 -6.54 7.31 -20.85
N GLY A 495 -6.75 6.03 -21.16
CA GLY A 495 -6.43 4.94 -20.22
C GLY A 495 -7.41 4.78 -19.06
N ILE A 496 -8.44 5.61 -18.96
CA ILE A 496 -9.36 5.65 -17.81
C ILE A 496 -10.11 4.32 -17.58
N LYS A 497 -10.33 3.52 -18.60
CA LYS A 497 -10.96 2.19 -18.50
C LYS A 497 -10.18 1.26 -17.57
N HIS A 498 -8.89 1.51 -17.40
CA HIS A 498 -7.97 0.68 -16.62
C HIS A 498 -7.69 1.22 -15.21
N THR A 499 -8.40 2.27 -14.77
CA THR A 499 -8.14 2.96 -13.50
C THR A 499 -9.38 3.18 -12.63
N PRO A 500 -10.30 2.18 -12.48
CA PRO A 500 -11.36 2.32 -11.50
C PRO A 500 -10.81 2.26 -10.07
N PRO A 501 -11.49 2.87 -9.09
CA PRO A 501 -12.71 3.68 -9.21
C PRO A 501 -12.42 5.11 -9.63
N TYR A 502 -13.45 5.93 -9.79
CA TYR A 502 -13.38 7.25 -10.40
C TYR A 502 -13.72 8.37 -9.41
N PHE A 503 -13.44 9.60 -9.84
CA PHE A 503 -13.42 10.86 -9.10
C PHE A 503 -12.22 10.96 -8.14
N HIS A 504 -12.08 12.11 -7.50
CA HIS A 504 -10.93 12.38 -6.63
C HIS A 504 -10.87 11.46 -5.42
N ASP A 505 -12.02 11.04 -4.92
CA ASP A 505 -12.24 10.18 -3.76
C ASP A 505 -12.57 8.73 -4.12
N GLY A 506 -12.67 8.42 -5.44
CA GLY A 506 -13.08 7.12 -5.96
C GLY A 506 -14.52 6.73 -5.62
N SER A 507 -15.39 7.71 -5.46
CA SER A 507 -16.80 7.49 -5.12
C SER A 507 -17.63 6.84 -6.23
N GLN A 508 -17.14 6.82 -7.47
CA GLN A 508 -17.80 6.17 -8.59
C GLN A 508 -17.09 4.86 -8.96
N ALA A 509 -17.79 3.75 -8.89
CA ALA A 509 -17.20 2.43 -9.12
C ALA A 509 -16.96 2.13 -10.62
N THR A 510 -17.82 2.66 -11.50
CA THR A 510 -17.81 2.37 -12.94
C THR A 510 -17.90 3.65 -13.77
N LEU A 511 -17.47 3.59 -15.05
CA LEU A 511 -17.67 4.67 -16.01
C LEU A 511 -19.15 4.96 -16.30
N ARG A 512 -19.99 3.97 -16.08
CA ARG A 512 -21.45 4.16 -16.13
C ARG A 512 -21.91 5.07 -15.00
N ASP A 513 -21.45 4.84 -13.77
CA ASP A 513 -21.79 5.69 -12.61
C ASP A 513 -21.31 7.13 -12.81
N VAL A 514 -20.13 7.32 -13.41
CA VAL A 514 -19.63 8.65 -13.79
C VAL A 514 -20.55 9.33 -14.80
N SER A 515 -21.00 8.61 -15.84
CA SER A 515 -21.92 9.14 -16.85
C SER A 515 -23.28 9.51 -16.23
N GLU A 516 -23.80 8.67 -15.33
CA GLU A 516 -25.04 8.92 -14.57
C GLU A 516 -24.92 10.11 -13.62
N TYR A 517 -23.76 10.25 -12.96
CA TYR A 517 -23.49 11.42 -12.12
C TYR A 517 -23.60 12.72 -12.91
N PHE A 518 -22.90 12.85 -14.03
CA PHE A 518 -22.94 14.07 -14.84
C PHE A 518 -24.30 14.32 -15.47
N ASN A 519 -24.99 13.26 -15.90
CA ASN A 519 -26.38 13.37 -16.37
C ASN A 519 -27.30 14.01 -15.31
N LYS A 520 -27.16 13.57 -14.06
CA LYS A 520 -27.92 14.08 -12.91
C LYS A 520 -27.46 15.48 -12.50
N TYR A 521 -26.16 15.68 -12.36
CA TYR A 521 -25.56 16.94 -11.88
C TYR A 521 -25.92 18.12 -12.78
N TYR A 522 -25.75 17.96 -14.07
CA TYR A 522 -26.09 18.98 -15.07
C TYR A 522 -27.55 18.93 -15.55
N LYS A 523 -28.35 17.95 -15.12
CA LYS A 523 -29.73 17.74 -15.58
C LYS A 523 -29.84 17.62 -17.11
N LEU A 524 -28.98 16.77 -17.69
CA LEU A 524 -28.88 16.65 -19.16
C LEU A 524 -30.07 15.93 -19.78
N GLU A 525 -30.86 15.22 -18.97
CA GLU A 525 -32.06 14.47 -19.38
C GLU A 525 -31.79 13.42 -20.47
N LEU A 526 -30.60 12.81 -20.45
CA LEU A 526 -30.25 11.74 -21.37
C LEU A 526 -31.11 10.50 -21.12
N SER A 527 -31.64 9.94 -22.20
CA SER A 527 -32.32 8.65 -22.14
C SER A 527 -31.34 7.51 -21.74
N ALA A 528 -31.89 6.38 -21.27
CA ALA A 528 -31.08 5.23 -20.91
C ALA A 528 -30.16 4.75 -22.06
N LYS A 529 -30.63 4.88 -23.30
CA LYS A 529 -29.85 4.55 -24.50
C LYS A 529 -28.73 5.55 -24.73
N GLU A 530 -29.00 6.85 -24.67
CA GLU A 530 -27.98 7.89 -24.84
C GLU A 530 -26.91 7.79 -23.75
N LEU A 531 -27.30 7.47 -22.53
CA LEU A 531 -26.39 7.27 -21.43
C LEU A 531 -25.50 6.04 -21.66
N ALA A 532 -26.03 4.95 -22.20
CA ALA A 532 -25.25 3.78 -22.60
C ALA A 532 -24.29 4.10 -23.77
N ASP A 533 -24.74 4.85 -24.77
CA ASP A 533 -23.91 5.27 -25.88
C ASP A 533 -22.77 6.21 -25.39
N LEU A 534 -23.04 7.14 -24.47
CA LEU A 534 -22.03 8.02 -23.87
C LEU A 534 -21.00 7.21 -23.06
N THR A 535 -21.44 6.25 -22.26
CA THR A 535 -20.55 5.35 -21.52
C THR A 535 -19.66 4.56 -22.47
N ALA A 536 -20.22 3.99 -23.53
CA ALA A 536 -19.46 3.26 -24.54
C ALA A 536 -18.39 4.13 -25.24
N TYR A 537 -18.68 5.43 -25.44
CA TYR A 537 -17.69 6.38 -25.93
C TYR A 537 -16.54 6.56 -24.95
N VAL A 538 -16.83 6.85 -23.67
CA VAL A 538 -15.81 7.06 -22.64
C VAL A 538 -14.96 5.81 -22.44
N GLU A 539 -15.58 4.62 -22.44
CA GLU A 539 -14.86 3.33 -22.38
C GLU A 539 -13.96 3.13 -23.60
N THR A 540 -14.41 3.52 -24.80
CA THR A 540 -13.63 3.40 -26.04
C THR A 540 -12.44 4.37 -26.06
N VAL A 541 -12.65 5.61 -25.63
CA VAL A 541 -11.58 6.60 -25.47
C VAL A 541 -10.59 6.17 -24.39
N GLY A 542 -11.11 5.62 -23.30
CA GLY A 542 -10.34 5.17 -22.16
C GLY A 542 -9.65 3.82 -22.35
N ASP A 543 -9.87 3.15 -23.48
CA ASP A 543 -9.23 1.87 -23.78
C ASP A 543 -7.74 2.05 -24.14
N GLY A 544 -7.01 0.96 -24.20
CA GLY A 544 -5.62 0.98 -24.59
C GLY A 544 -5.02 -0.42 -24.62
N ILE A 545 -3.91 -0.55 -25.36
CA ILE A 545 -3.14 -1.78 -25.46
C ILE A 545 -1.84 -1.56 -24.72
N ASP A 546 -1.56 -2.38 -23.71
CA ASP A 546 -0.26 -2.37 -23.06
C ASP A 546 0.77 -2.99 -24.02
N PRO A 547 1.75 -2.21 -24.54
CA PRO A 547 2.76 -2.73 -25.45
C PRO A 547 3.70 -3.75 -24.79
N MET A 548 3.60 -3.92 -23.47
CA MET A 548 4.37 -4.89 -22.67
C MET A 548 3.54 -6.15 -22.35
N GLU A 549 2.44 -6.37 -23.08
CA GLU A 549 1.48 -7.45 -22.80
C GLU A 549 2.09 -8.84 -22.61
N ASP A 550 3.15 -9.16 -23.32
CA ASP A 550 3.82 -10.45 -23.26
C ASP A 550 4.98 -10.50 -22.25
N THR A 551 5.25 -9.41 -21.52
CA THR A 551 6.36 -9.35 -20.57
C THR A 551 5.92 -9.79 -19.20
N ILE A 552 6.38 -10.95 -18.76
CA ILE A 552 6.12 -11.48 -17.42
C ILE A 552 7.20 -10.96 -16.47
N TYR A 553 6.76 -10.48 -15.28
CA TYR A 553 7.68 -10.17 -14.19
C TYR A 553 8.32 -11.46 -13.67
N VAL A 554 9.62 -11.42 -13.49
CA VAL A 554 10.42 -12.50 -12.86
C VAL A 554 11.55 -11.85 -12.07
N LEU A 555 12.04 -12.51 -11.01
CA LEU A 555 13.17 -12.03 -10.21
C LEU A 555 14.39 -11.68 -11.09
N GLU A 556 14.65 -12.46 -12.14
CA GLU A 556 15.71 -12.18 -13.12
C GLU A 556 15.58 -10.77 -13.72
N ALA A 557 14.37 -10.31 -14.04
CA ALA A 557 14.15 -8.97 -14.58
C ALA A 557 14.41 -7.86 -13.55
N GLU A 558 14.11 -8.08 -12.29
CA GLU A 558 14.42 -7.15 -11.21
C GLU A 558 15.94 -7.08 -10.95
N LEU A 559 16.62 -8.20 -10.95
CA LEU A 559 18.07 -8.23 -10.79
C LEU A 559 18.78 -7.57 -11.99
N GLU A 560 18.21 -7.69 -13.20
CA GLU A 560 18.67 -6.93 -14.39
C GLU A 560 18.44 -5.43 -14.17
N GLU A 561 17.32 -5.03 -13.60
CA GLU A 561 16.99 -3.64 -13.24
C GLU A 561 17.98 -3.08 -12.21
N PHE A 562 18.28 -3.83 -11.15
CA PHE A 562 19.29 -3.41 -10.16
C PHE A 562 20.68 -3.28 -10.76
N SER A 563 21.03 -4.14 -11.71
CA SER A 563 22.28 -4.02 -12.47
C SER A 563 22.28 -2.78 -13.36
N PHE A 564 21.11 -2.38 -13.85
CA PHE A 564 20.95 -1.12 -14.57
C PHE A 564 21.07 0.10 -13.62
N PHE A 565 20.49 0.06 -12.44
CA PHE A 565 20.67 1.11 -11.43
C PHE A 565 22.14 1.32 -11.07
N ILE A 566 22.89 0.23 -10.91
CA ILE A 566 24.33 0.33 -10.61
C ILE A 566 25.15 0.92 -11.77
N SER A 567 24.62 0.91 -13.01
CA SER A 567 25.27 1.54 -14.15
C SER A 567 25.29 3.08 -14.04
N THR A 568 24.44 3.66 -13.20
CA THR A 568 24.45 5.11 -12.92
C THR A 568 25.67 5.54 -12.10
N PHE A 569 26.43 4.59 -11.55
CA PHE A 569 27.60 4.88 -10.73
C PHE A 569 28.63 5.75 -11.46
N GLU A 570 29.01 5.38 -12.69
CA GLU A 570 29.99 6.11 -13.47
C GLU A 570 29.54 7.56 -13.74
N PHE A 571 28.27 7.75 -14.06
CA PHE A 571 27.65 9.07 -14.25
C PHE A 571 27.71 9.91 -12.97
N LEU A 572 27.34 9.31 -11.82
CA LEU A 572 27.33 9.99 -10.53
C LEU A 572 28.77 10.29 -10.04
N ASP A 573 29.72 9.40 -10.33
CA ASP A 573 31.12 9.59 -10.00
C ASP A 573 31.73 10.77 -10.80
N GLU A 574 31.43 10.84 -12.09
CA GLU A 574 31.82 11.97 -12.95
C GLU A 574 31.22 13.30 -12.46
N LYS A 575 29.95 13.30 -12.05
CA LYS A 575 29.26 14.48 -11.52
C LYS A 575 29.61 14.79 -10.06
N ASN A 576 30.47 14.00 -9.43
CA ASN A 576 30.86 14.14 -8.02
C ASN A 576 29.66 14.17 -7.06
N LYS A 577 28.81 13.15 -7.15
CA LYS A 577 27.56 13.03 -6.36
C LYS A 577 27.59 11.83 -5.40
N PRO A 578 28.48 11.80 -4.39
CA PRO A 578 28.64 10.64 -3.50
C PRO A 578 27.36 10.35 -2.69
N ALA A 579 26.59 11.37 -2.33
CA ALA A 579 25.32 11.17 -1.62
C ALA A 579 24.30 10.40 -2.47
N LEU A 580 24.18 10.72 -3.75
CA LEU A 580 23.28 10.01 -4.67
C LEU A 580 23.77 8.59 -4.95
N MET A 581 25.08 8.36 -5.06
CA MET A 581 25.64 7.01 -5.13
C MET A 581 25.24 6.18 -3.90
N GLY A 582 25.36 6.77 -2.70
CA GLY A 582 24.95 6.11 -1.46
C GLY A 582 23.45 5.74 -1.45
N ILE A 583 22.58 6.63 -1.93
CA ILE A 583 21.13 6.32 -2.08
C ILE A 583 20.97 5.14 -3.03
N THR A 584 21.62 5.14 -4.20
CA THR A 584 21.53 4.04 -5.17
C THR A 584 21.92 2.70 -4.54
N PHE A 585 23.06 2.65 -3.82
CA PHE A 585 23.53 1.40 -3.21
C PHE A 585 22.60 0.91 -2.11
N ARG A 586 22.09 1.81 -1.25
CA ARG A 586 21.12 1.42 -0.22
C ARG A 586 19.80 0.94 -0.81
N THR A 587 19.34 1.58 -1.89
CA THR A 587 18.14 1.14 -2.60
C THR A 587 18.32 -0.26 -3.15
N ILE A 588 19.39 -0.53 -3.90
CA ILE A 588 19.67 -1.86 -4.45
C ILE A 588 19.76 -2.91 -3.32
N ALA A 589 20.46 -2.60 -2.23
CA ALA A 589 20.55 -3.52 -1.10
C ALA A 589 19.20 -3.83 -0.44
N ALA A 590 18.33 -2.81 -0.33
CA ALA A 590 16.99 -2.97 0.24
C ALA A 590 16.08 -3.81 -0.68
N GLU A 591 16.10 -3.51 -1.98
CA GLU A 591 15.32 -4.22 -2.98
C GLU A 591 15.74 -5.70 -3.10
N ILE A 592 17.04 -5.99 -3.16
CA ILE A 592 17.50 -7.38 -3.14
C ILE A 592 16.99 -8.12 -1.91
N ARG A 593 17.01 -7.51 -0.73
CA ARG A 593 16.50 -8.13 0.50
C ARG A 593 14.99 -8.33 0.49
N ALA A 594 14.25 -7.43 -0.15
CA ALA A 594 12.81 -7.56 -0.32
C ALA A 594 12.46 -8.71 -1.28
N HIS A 595 13.22 -8.85 -2.35
CA HIS A 595 12.96 -9.80 -3.44
C HIS A 595 13.64 -11.17 -3.29
N LYS A 596 14.60 -11.33 -2.40
CA LYS A 596 15.33 -12.61 -2.27
C LYS A 596 14.44 -13.83 -2.02
N TRP A 597 13.23 -13.63 -1.47
CA TRP A 597 12.28 -14.71 -1.21
C TRP A 597 11.51 -15.16 -2.46
N ASP A 598 11.62 -14.42 -3.56
CA ASP A 598 11.02 -14.78 -4.86
C ASP A 598 11.90 -15.75 -5.63
N LEU A 599 13.13 -16.01 -5.14
CA LEU A 599 14.06 -16.96 -5.70
C LEU A 599 13.48 -18.40 -5.65
N GLN A 600 13.45 -19.06 -6.80
CA GLN A 600 12.87 -20.41 -6.91
C GLN A 600 13.69 -21.44 -6.14
N ASP A 601 15.02 -21.41 -6.28
CA ASP A 601 15.92 -22.28 -5.53
C ASP A 601 16.58 -21.53 -4.38
N GLN A 602 16.08 -21.75 -3.19
CA GLN A 602 16.55 -21.10 -1.95
C GLN A 602 18.01 -21.44 -1.61
N ALA A 603 18.62 -22.43 -2.24
CA ALA A 603 20.04 -22.75 -2.06
C ALA A 603 20.95 -21.59 -2.53
N HIS A 604 20.45 -20.73 -3.41
CA HIS A 604 21.19 -19.57 -3.93
C HIS A 604 20.93 -18.26 -3.15
N LEU A 605 20.14 -18.26 -2.08
CA LEU A 605 19.96 -17.10 -1.20
C LEU A 605 21.28 -16.44 -0.73
N PRO A 606 22.35 -17.19 -0.39
CA PRO A 606 23.60 -16.58 0.01
C PRO A 606 24.24 -15.69 -1.07
N VAL A 607 23.93 -15.91 -2.35
CA VAL A 607 24.41 -15.05 -3.44
C VAL A 607 23.72 -13.69 -3.38
N LEU A 608 22.41 -13.67 -3.19
CA LEU A 608 21.64 -12.43 -3.05
C LEU A 608 22.04 -11.68 -1.78
N ASP A 609 22.21 -12.39 -0.66
CA ASP A 609 22.70 -11.78 0.58
C ASP A 609 24.08 -11.14 0.39
N LYS A 610 25.00 -11.83 -0.32
CA LYS A 610 26.33 -11.26 -0.66
C LYS A 610 26.18 -10.01 -1.54
N MET A 611 25.33 -10.04 -2.55
CA MET A 611 25.12 -8.88 -3.44
C MET A 611 24.60 -7.67 -2.65
N ALA A 612 23.64 -7.87 -1.75
CA ALA A 612 23.14 -6.82 -0.87
C ALA A 612 24.23 -6.27 0.08
N GLU A 613 25.09 -7.15 0.61
CA GLU A 613 26.18 -6.79 1.51
C GLU A 613 27.27 -5.96 0.80
N LEU A 614 27.58 -6.28 -0.46
CA LEU A 614 28.49 -5.48 -1.29
C LEU A 614 27.96 -4.06 -1.47
N MET A 615 26.65 -3.88 -1.62
CA MET A 615 26.03 -2.56 -1.76
C MET A 615 26.06 -1.77 -0.43
N ASP A 616 25.84 -2.42 0.72
CA ASP A 616 26.01 -1.77 2.02
C ASP A 616 27.46 -1.30 2.24
N GLN A 617 28.44 -2.12 1.85
CA GLN A 617 29.86 -1.74 1.93
C GLN A 617 30.19 -0.57 0.99
N ALA A 618 29.58 -0.54 -0.20
CA ALA A 618 29.73 0.57 -1.15
C ALA A 618 29.14 1.88 -0.59
N ASP A 619 27.96 1.84 0.05
CA ASP A 619 27.40 3.00 0.76
C ASP A 619 28.33 3.48 1.88
N ALA A 620 28.87 2.55 2.68
CA ALA A 620 29.84 2.90 3.72
C ALA A 620 31.14 3.54 3.17
N ALA A 621 31.56 3.12 2.00
CA ALA A 621 32.70 3.73 1.29
C ALA A 621 32.34 5.12 0.74
N CYS A 622 31.10 5.34 0.27
CA CYS A 622 30.61 6.67 -0.13
C CYS A 622 30.72 7.70 0.99
N LYS A 623 30.35 7.30 2.21
CA LYS A 623 30.45 8.17 3.40
C LYS A 623 31.87 8.59 3.75
N LYS A 624 32.88 7.86 3.23
CA LYS A 624 34.31 8.13 3.42
C LYS A 624 34.96 8.73 2.18
N ASP A 625 34.19 8.94 1.12
CA ASP A 625 34.67 9.34 -0.22
C ASP A 625 35.76 8.43 -0.78
N ASP A 626 35.73 7.13 -0.43
CA ASP A 626 36.72 6.14 -0.88
C ASP A 626 36.30 5.55 -2.24
N ARG A 627 36.61 6.30 -3.30
CA ARG A 627 36.27 5.97 -4.69
C ARG A 627 36.92 4.68 -5.18
N ALA A 628 38.10 4.35 -4.69
CA ALA A 628 38.82 3.12 -5.08
C ALA A 628 38.06 1.88 -4.55
N THR A 629 37.67 1.92 -3.29
CA THR A 629 36.87 0.85 -2.67
C THR A 629 35.50 0.73 -3.34
N ILE A 630 34.80 1.84 -3.64
CA ILE A 630 33.51 1.82 -4.32
C ILE A 630 33.63 1.11 -5.67
N ARG A 631 34.61 1.51 -6.53
CA ARG A 631 34.80 0.87 -7.84
C ARG A 631 35.04 -0.63 -7.73
N LYS A 632 35.85 -1.06 -6.75
CA LYS A 632 36.10 -2.47 -6.49
C LYS A 632 34.82 -3.22 -6.12
N LEU A 633 34.02 -2.67 -5.22
CA LEU A 633 32.76 -3.31 -4.74
C LEU A 633 31.71 -3.36 -5.86
N VAL A 634 31.58 -2.32 -6.66
CA VAL A 634 30.71 -2.29 -7.85
C VAL A 634 31.16 -3.36 -8.87
N ALA A 635 32.46 -3.49 -9.11
CA ALA A 635 32.97 -4.53 -10.00
C ALA A 635 32.69 -5.94 -9.46
N GLU A 636 32.85 -6.16 -8.14
CA GLU A 636 32.59 -7.43 -7.50
C GLU A 636 31.07 -7.78 -7.52
N TYR A 637 30.20 -6.79 -7.35
CA TYR A 637 28.75 -6.97 -7.50
C TYR A 637 28.40 -7.44 -8.92
N ARG A 638 28.89 -6.72 -9.95
CA ARG A 638 28.68 -7.08 -11.36
C ARG A 638 29.19 -8.48 -11.68
N GLU A 639 30.37 -8.82 -11.20
CA GLU A 639 30.94 -10.16 -11.38
C GLU A 639 30.11 -11.23 -10.67
N THR A 640 29.64 -10.95 -9.46
CA THR A 640 28.80 -11.88 -8.69
C THR A 640 27.48 -12.12 -9.39
N TYR A 641 26.82 -11.08 -9.89
CA TYR A 641 25.59 -11.20 -10.67
C TYR A 641 25.81 -11.99 -11.96
N GLU A 642 26.77 -11.62 -12.80
CA GLU A 642 27.03 -12.27 -14.08
C GLU A 642 27.36 -13.77 -13.95
N LYS A 643 28.08 -14.15 -12.89
CA LYS A 643 28.40 -15.56 -12.61
C LYS A 643 27.19 -16.40 -12.20
N ASN A 644 26.18 -15.78 -11.63
CA ASN A 644 25.07 -16.49 -10.99
C ASN A 644 23.71 -16.21 -11.64
N LYS A 645 23.62 -15.33 -12.63
CA LYS A 645 22.33 -14.91 -13.22
C LYS A 645 21.45 -16.05 -13.73
N GLU A 646 22.05 -17.15 -14.18
CA GLU A 646 21.29 -18.33 -14.65
C GLU A 646 20.60 -19.12 -13.54
N VAL A 647 21.04 -18.97 -12.30
CA VAL A 647 20.47 -19.65 -11.13
C VAL A 647 19.66 -18.72 -10.22
N LEU A 648 19.70 -17.43 -10.49
CA LEU A 648 18.93 -16.41 -9.77
C LEU A 648 17.60 -16.14 -10.50
N LYS A 649 16.73 -17.15 -10.54
CA LYS A 649 15.43 -17.11 -11.24
C LYS A 649 14.24 -17.29 -10.31
#